data_4d5acb700b8d1ba383dcd292f3a1db24
#
_entry.id   4d5acb700b8d1ba383dcd292f3a1db24
#
_cell.length_a   1.000
_cell.length_b   1.000
_cell.length_c   1.000
_cell.angle_alpha   90.00
_cell.angle_beta   90.00
_cell.angle_gamma   90.00
#
_symmetry.space_group_name_H-M   'P 1'
#
loop_
_entity.id
_entity.type
_entity.pdbx_description
1 polymer ?
#
loop_
_entity_poly.entity_id
_entity_poly.type
_entity_poly.pdbx_seq_one_letter_code
_entity_poly.pdbx_strand_id
1 'polypeptide(L)'
;MAGNTLPGGLGARLRDFARGFLGGAGEVAEGTAAGASTLEAAAQSVGASLERWRSTGSVLRALTSGGLDRLTAVGGEVELVTSLDALTRLRATSARIRLGEVVVGEVAVGGGPLRVWATATEEGVFPVLVDALDRAGAVVAWGNAADPPICQVIDQTPTATVDAEMLLAEPSLDLTPLRELALHGWSLCYVDLHPVDRRPAIRAALLRHGLPLGAVLVHPQTEVEFKTLGIDFHRLFVTTRIRRLRADGVPLVVMISEAPRSWASAAEEGVFEVDLAGLAARLRGEGGLEGWRAAAADFCQERGQRGQLGWRLDHLSGARRVEGNTCVIELDNRRARERIFAAIDGAQRSVHLQFYILRPGLFSERLAVRLIQRARAGVAVRICVDALFSTQDVLGLRNQVVEGLSQEPGIEIVAAAPISADEPLELRRFKRRDHRKLVVIDDRLAFVGGRNGGDEYYTGFDEVPISDWTPHERVPWLDAHVEVEGPLVAAVQGSFVETWHAAGGRAIPAVKEELAPSGAPSGAPTGGSKARLVVHKGLEDANTLGAYEAIIESARARIFILNDFPILDTLQRSLLRALQRGVAVVILTGSAVARRGDGTMLRGPMHREIFEYMTKHRLEPLLRAGVVVYEFATPPLPEVVARGGVVRPYVHAKVMCADGRVASVGSANLDVTASYWEHEANVVIEDPAVVGRLEATIEGLCAGSLRLDVESAYWRREARQREIASALWPETLYV
;
A
#
# COMPACT_ATOMS: atom_id res chain seq x y z
N MET A 1 -28.63 -23.85 -19.50
CA MET A 1 -28.04 -24.57 -18.35
C MET A 1 -26.92 -25.42 -18.88
N ALA A 2 -25.73 -24.97 -18.79
CA ALA A 2 -24.54 -25.79 -19.01
C ALA A 2 -23.53 -25.36 -17.94
N GLY A 3 -23.37 -26.21 -16.93
CA GLY A 3 -22.43 -26.01 -15.84
C GLY A 3 -21.01 -26.10 -16.38
N ASN A 4 -20.27 -25.02 -16.29
CA ASN A 4 -18.84 -25.00 -16.51
C ASN A 4 -18.14 -25.69 -15.31
N THR A 5 -17.99 -27.00 -15.40
CA THR A 5 -17.08 -27.73 -14.53
C THR A 5 -15.64 -27.35 -14.94
N LEU A 6 -14.91 -26.80 -14.01
CA LEU A 6 -13.47 -26.51 -14.17
C LEU A 6 -12.71 -27.80 -14.55
N PRO A 7 -11.73 -27.74 -15.47
CA PRO A 7 -10.90 -28.91 -15.79
C PRO A 7 -10.26 -29.45 -14.52
N GLY A 8 -10.34 -30.76 -14.30
CA GLY A 8 -9.90 -31.46 -13.08
C GLY A 8 -8.43 -31.27 -12.66
N GLY A 9 -7.66 -30.53 -13.44
CA GLY A 9 -6.28 -30.13 -13.10
C GLY A 9 -6.16 -28.83 -12.30
N LEU A 10 -7.20 -27.96 -12.25
CA LEU A 10 -7.08 -26.65 -11.59
C LEU A 10 -7.13 -26.79 -10.06
N GLY A 11 -7.97 -27.70 -9.55
CA GLY A 11 -8.03 -27.98 -8.11
C GLY A 11 -6.74 -28.60 -7.55
N ALA A 12 -6.06 -29.43 -8.36
CA ALA A 12 -4.73 -29.97 -8.01
C ALA A 12 -3.68 -28.85 -8.01
N ARG A 13 -3.68 -27.97 -9.01
CA ARG A 13 -2.74 -26.83 -9.12
C ARG A 13 -2.95 -25.77 -8.06
N LEU A 14 -4.19 -25.54 -7.61
CA LEU A 14 -4.49 -24.64 -6.46
C LEU A 14 -4.05 -25.26 -5.13
N ARG A 15 -4.14 -26.59 -4.97
CA ARG A 15 -3.57 -27.30 -3.82
C ARG A 15 -2.05 -27.22 -3.80
N ASP A 16 -1.41 -27.39 -4.95
CA ASP A 16 0.05 -27.26 -5.08
C ASP A 16 0.51 -25.80 -4.89
N PHE A 17 -0.30 -24.82 -5.32
CA PHE A 17 -0.09 -23.40 -5.02
C PHE A 17 -0.22 -23.11 -3.52
N ALA A 18 -1.27 -23.58 -2.86
CA ALA A 18 -1.45 -23.40 -1.42
C ALA A 18 -0.32 -24.09 -0.63
N ARG A 19 0.12 -25.28 -1.06
CA ARG A 19 1.31 -25.95 -0.51
C ARG A 19 2.57 -25.15 -0.74
N GLY A 20 2.78 -24.63 -1.94
CA GLY A 20 3.96 -23.85 -2.27
C GLY A 20 4.00 -22.49 -1.56
N PHE A 21 2.85 -21.83 -1.42
CA PHE A 21 2.70 -20.54 -0.71
C PHE A 21 2.87 -20.71 0.80
N LEU A 22 2.38 -21.83 1.36
CA LEU A 22 2.58 -22.22 2.76
C LEU A 22 3.93 -22.91 2.96
N GLY A 23 4.48 -23.49 1.91
CA GLY A 23 5.62 -24.40 1.89
C GLY A 23 6.92 -23.82 1.36
N GLY A 24 7.19 -22.53 1.46
CA GLY A 24 8.58 -22.05 1.52
C GLY A 24 9.37 -22.69 2.69
N ALA A 25 8.68 -23.58 3.41
CA ALA A 25 9.17 -24.48 4.46
C ALA A 25 9.01 -25.99 4.09
N GLY A 26 8.76 -26.33 2.82
CA GLY A 26 8.11 -27.58 2.41
C GLY A 26 8.95 -28.78 2.04
N GLU A 27 10.21 -28.91 2.48
CA GLU A 27 10.90 -30.21 2.34
C GLU A 27 10.86 -31.12 3.59
N VAL A 28 10.20 -30.70 4.68
CA VAL A 28 10.17 -31.46 5.95
C VAL A 28 8.81 -32.06 6.31
N ALA A 29 7.74 -31.79 5.54
CA ALA A 29 6.37 -32.15 5.92
C ALA A 29 5.86 -33.50 5.36
N GLU A 30 6.69 -34.49 5.15
CA GLU A 30 6.22 -35.85 4.84
C GLU A 30 5.83 -36.70 6.08
N GLY A 31 5.68 -36.11 7.25
CA GLY A 31 5.69 -36.84 8.50
C GLY A 31 4.37 -37.06 9.24
N THR A 32 3.27 -36.31 9.03
CA THR A 32 2.04 -36.57 9.82
C THR A 32 0.73 -36.34 9.04
N ALA A 33 -0.17 -37.32 9.13
CA ALA A 33 -1.50 -37.28 8.54
C ALA A 33 -2.37 -36.10 9.04
N ALA A 34 -2.10 -35.56 10.23
CA ALA A 34 -2.79 -34.42 10.79
C ALA A 34 -2.43 -33.08 10.09
N GLY A 35 -1.17 -32.89 9.70
CA GLY A 35 -0.75 -31.70 8.94
C GLY A 35 -1.35 -31.63 7.54
N ALA A 36 -1.52 -32.78 6.88
CA ALA A 36 -2.12 -32.85 5.55
C ALA A 36 -3.62 -32.49 5.57
N SER A 37 -4.37 -32.90 6.60
CA SER A 37 -5.79 -32.57 6.73
C SER A 37 -6.04 -31.09 7.01
N THR A 38 -5.17 -30.45 7.76
CA THR A 38 -5.25 -29.00 8.07
C THR A 38 -4.93 -28.15 6.84
N LEU A 39 -3.94 -28.56 6.05
CA LEU A 39 -3.59 -27.91 4.76
C LEU A 39 -4.69 -28.07 3.72
N GLU A 40 -5.37 -29.19 3.69
CA GLU A 40 -6.46 -29.45 2.76
C GLU A 40 -7.73 -28.67 3.14
N ALA A 41 -8.05 -28.57 4.43
CA ALA A 41 -9.11 -27.72 4.96
C ALA A 41 -8.82 -26.22 4.70
N ALA A 42 -7.57 -25.79 4.86
CA ALA A 42 -7.12 -24.43 4.54
C ALA A 42 -7.28 -24.13 3.03
N ALA A 43 -6.84 -25.05 2.17
CA ALA A 43 -6.97 -24.90 0.72
C ALA A 43 -8.43 -24.88 0.26
N GLN A 44 -9.31 -25.66 0.89
CA GLN A 44 -10.75 -25.65 0.61
C GLN A 44 -11.41 -24.35 1.09
N SER A 45 -11.04 -23.82 2.25
CA SER A 45 -11.55 -22.55 2.78
C SER A 45 -11.11 -21.37 1.91
N VAL A 46 -9.83 -21.34 1.47
CA VAL A 46 -9.33 -20.34 0.52
C VAL A 46 -10.05 -20.47 -0.82
N GLY A 47 -10.26 -21.68 -1.34
CA GLY A 47 -11.00 -21.91 -2.57
C GLY A 47 -12.46 -21.43 -2.50
N ALA A 48 -13.17 -21.70 -1.41
CA ALA A 48 -14.53 -21.24 -1.19
C ALA A 48 -14.61 -19.70 -1.00
N SER A 49 -13.61 -19.09 -0.39
CA SER A 49 -13.48 -17.63 -0.29
C SER A 49 -13.22 -17.00 -1.64
N LEU A 50 -12.34 -17.59 -2.46
CA LEU A 50 -12.06 -17.17 -3.83
C LEU A 50 -13.30 -17.21 -4.73
N GLU A 51 -14.14 -18.23 -4.58
CA GLU A 51 -15.38 -18.36 -5.35
C GLU A 51 -16.44 -17.34 -4.92
N ARG A 52 -16.57 -17.05 -3.62
CA ARG A 52 -17.41 -15.96 -3.12
C ARG A 52 -16.93 -14.60 -3.64
N TRP A 53 -15.64 -14.37 -3.69
CA TRP A 53 -15.07 -13.14 -4.20
C TRP A 53 -15.25 -12.96 -5.71
N ARG A 54 -15.19 -14.04 -6.48
CA ARG A 54 -15.52 -14.01 -7.91
C ARG A 54 -16.96 -13.61 -8.18
N SER A 55 -17.88 -14.00 -7.32
CA SER A 55 -19.32 -13.62 -7.44
C SER A 55 -19.54 -12.15 -7.05
N THR A 56 -18.79 -11.61 -6.10
CA THR A 56 -18.84 -10.20 -5.68
C THR A 56 -18.09 -9.26 -6.65
N GLY A 57 -17.09 -9.70 -7.36
CA GLY A 57 -16.39 -8.91 -8.37
C GLY A 57 -17.27 -8.39 -9.51
N SER A 58 -18.48 -8.96 -9.69
CA SER A 58 -19.50 -8.44 -10.60
C SER A 58 -20.11 -7.12 -10.13
N VAL A 59 -20.12 -6.85 -8.83
CA VAL A 59 -20.69 -5.62 -8.24
C VAL A 59 -19.76 -4.42 -8.46
N LEU A 60 -18.46 -4.62 -8.34
CA LEU A 60 -17.46 -3.57 -8.63
C LEU A 60 -17.56 -3.06 -10.07
N ARG A 61 -17.81 -3.96 -11.03
CA ARG A 61 -18.03 -3.59 -12.44
C ARG A 61 -19.32 -2.79 -12.64
N ALA A 62 -20.35 -3.04 -11.85
CA ALA A 62 -21.60 -2.30 -11.93
C ALA A 62 -21.45 -0.86 -11.40
N LEU A 63 -20.75 -0.64 -10.30
CA LEU A 63 -20.48 0.70 -9.75
C LEU A 63 -19.62 1.56 -10.68
N THR A 64 -18.70 0.97 -11.42
CA THR A 64 -17.85 1.69 -12.38
C THR A 64 -18.49 1.87 -13.75
N SER A 65 -19.57 1.16 -14.08
CA SER A 65 -20.22 1.20 -15.39
C SER A 65 -20.91 2.53 -15.69
N GLY A 66 -21.41 3.24 -14.66
CA GLY A 66 -22.11 4.53 -14.80
C GLY A 66 -21.24 5.76 -14.61
N GLY A 67 -19.93 5.61 -14.37
CA GLY A 67 -19.04 6.70 -13.99
C GLY A 67 -19.12 7.02 -12.49
N LEU A 68 -18.29 7.96 -12.02
CA LEU A 68 -18.17 8.32 -10.61
C LEU A 68 -18.26 9.83 -10.43
N ASP A 69 -19.03 10.27 -9.42
CA ASP A 69 -18.98 11.66 -8.97
C ASP A 69 -17.61 11.98 -8.35
N ARG A 70 -17.20 13.24 -8.50
CA ARG A 70 -15.92 13.73 -7.98
C ARG A 70 -16.11 15.01 -7.19
N LEU A 71 -15.24 15.19 -6.21
CA LEU A 71 -15.10 16.41 -5.43
C LEU A 71 -13.63 16.83 -5.46
N THR A 72 -13.36 18.09 -5.77
CA THR A 72 -12.00 18.65 -5.84
C THR A 72 -12.01 20.12 -5.47
N ALA A 73 -10.83 20.71 -5.28
CA ALA A 73 -10.67 22.15 -5.10
C ALA A 73 -10.34 22.85 -6.43
N VAL A 74 -10.63 24.14 -6.52
CA VAL A 74 -10.19 24.99 -7.65
C VAL A 74 -8.68 24.89 -7.84
N GLY A 75 -8.24 24.71 -9.08
CA GLY A 75 -6.84 24.44 -9.45
C GLY A 75 -6.38 23.03 -9.10
N GLY A 76 -7.24 22.17 -8.56
CA GLY A 76 -6.97 20.74 -8.35
C GLY A 76 -7.13 19.96 -9.65
N GLU A 77 -6.31 18.92 -9.80
CA GLU A 77 -6.46 17.96 -10.88
C GLU A 77 -7.36 16.82 -10.42
N VAL A 78 -8.30 16.43 -11.25
CA VAL A 78 -9.30 15.40 -10.95
C VAL A 78 -9.41 14.39 -12.08
N GLU A 79 -9.46 13.10 -11.76
CA GLU A 79 -9.78 12.06 -12.73
C GLU A 79 -11.29 11.97 -12.90
N LEU A 80 -11.80 12.39 -14.04
CA LEU A 80 -13.19 12.21 -14.42
C LEU A 80 -13.39 10.81 -14.99
N VAL A 81 -14.39 10.10 -14.49
CA VAL A 81 -14.71 8.73 -14.88
C VAL A 81 -16.16 8.67 -15.35
N THR A 82 -16.35 8.19 -16.57
CA THR A 82 -17.69 8.06 -17.19
C THR A 82 -17.76 6.81 -18.05
N SER A 83 -18.89 6.51 -18.64
CA SER A 83 -19.06 5.36 -19.53
C SER A 83 -20.01 5.64 -20.68
N LEU A 84 -19.91 4.80 -21.70
CA LEU A 84 -20.87 4.73 -22.80
C LEU A 84 -21.66 3.42 -22.68
N ASP A 85 -22.90 3.43 -23.12
CA ASP A 85 -23.68 2.21 -23.30
C ASP A 85 -23.09 1.31 -24.39
N ALA A 86 -23.46 0.03 -24.37
CA ALA A 86 -22.87 -0.99 -25.25
C ALA A 86 -23.08 -0.70 -26.75
N LEU A 87 -24.25 -0.14 -27.11
CA LEU A 87 -24.57 0.16 -28.53
C LEU A 87 -23.76 1.36 -29.04
N THR A 88 -23.62 2.39 -28.22
CA THR A 88 -22.80 3.56 -28.52
C THR A 88 -21.33 3.17 -28.66
N ARG A 89 -20.81 2.27 -27.80
CA ARG A 89 -19.43 1.76 -27.92
C ARG A 89 -19.13 1.07 -29.24
N LEU A 90 -20.09 0.34 -29.81
CA LEU A 90 -19.89 -0.35 -31.08
C LEU A 90 -19.78 0.64 -32.27
N ARG A 91 -20.25 1.87 -32.12
CA ARG A 91 -20.29 2.88 -33.19
C ARG A 91 -19.21 3.94 -33.05
N ALA A 92 -18.67 4.12 -31.84
CA ALA A 92 -17.69 5.15 -31.52
C ALA A 92 -16.26 4.58 -31.57
N THR A 93 -15.31 5.37 -32.04
CA THR A 93 -13.88 5.10 -32.00
C THR A 93 -13.16 5.92 -30.93
N SER A 94 -13.68 7.13 -30.66
CA SER A 94 -13.22 7.99 -29.57
C SER A 94 -14.40 8.63 -28.85
N ALA A 95 -14.13 9.20 -27.68
CA ALA A 95 -15.11 9.92 -26.90
C ALA A 95 -14.49 11.21 -26.36
N ARG A 96 -15.19 12.31 -26.61
CA ARG A 96 -14.84 13.64 -26.08
C ARG A 96 -15.54 13.83 -24.75
N ILE A 97 -14.78 14.15 -23.69
CA ILE A 97 -15.31 14.34 -22.35
C ILE A 97 -15.35 15.84 -22.06
N ARG A 98 -16.48 16.28 -21.54
CA ARG A 98 -16.72 17.67 -21.13
C ARG A 98 -17.02 17.75 -19.64
N LEU A 99 -16.57 18.84 -19.03
CA LEU A 99 -16.99 19.26 -17.70
C LEU A 99 -17.90 20.48 -17.86
N GLY A 100 -19.21 20.27 -17.71
CA GLY A 100 -20.17 21.23 -18.19
C GLY A 100 -20.03 21.49 -19.71
N GLU A 101 -19.79 22.72 -20.11
CA GLU A 101 -19.59 23.08 -21.51
C GLU A 101 -18.12 22.98 -21.96
N VAL A 102 -17.17 22.80 -21.03
CA VAL A 102 -15.74 22.82 -21.35
C VAL A 102 -15.25 21.42 -21.75
N VAL A 103 -14.63 21.33 -22.92
CA VAL A 103 -13.95 20.09 -23.36
C VAL A 103 -12.66 19.92 -22.55
N VAL A 104 -12.55 18.81 -21.84
CA VAL A 104 -11.40 18.51 -20.98
C VAL A 104 -10.49 17.42 -21.54
N GLY A 105 -10.95 16.67 -22.53
CA GLY A 105 -10.12 15.70 -23.22
C GLY A 105 -10.88 14.81 -24.19
N GLU A 106 -10.12 14.06 -24.98
CA GLU A 106 -10.63 13.03 -25.89
C GLU A 106 -9.88 11.72 -25.64
N VAL A 107 -10.59 10.61 -25.57
CA VAL A 107 -10.03 9.28 -25.26
C VAL A 107 -10.55 8.24 -26.24
N ALA A 108 -9.73 7.24 -26.54
CA ALA A 108 -10.15 6.11 -27.36
C ALA A 108 -11.22 5.27 -26.65
N VAL A 109 -12.22 4.80 -27.37
CA VAL A 109 -13.27 3.94 -26.84
C VAL A 109 -12.78 2.51 -26.76
N GLY A 110 -12.67 1.98 -25.54
CA GLY A 110 -12.30 0.60 -25.25
C GLY A 110 -13.39 -0.17 -24.48
N GLY A 111 -13.07 -1.32 -23.96
CA GLY A 111 -14.01 -2.17 -23.21
C GLY A 111 -14.35 -1.68 -21.80
N GLY A 112 -13.58 -0.73 -21.25
CA GLY A 112 -13.71 -0.23 -19.88
C GLY A 112 -14.36 1.15 -19.76
N PRO A 113 -14.41 1.74 -18.55
CA PRO A 113 -14.84 3.11 -18.32
C PRO A 113 -13.88 4.09 -19.02
N LEU A 114 -14.45 5.22 -19.47
CA LEU A 114 -13.70 6.32 -20.04
C LEU A 114 -13.11 7.17 -18.91
N ARG A 115 -11.84 7.54 -19.03
CA ARG A 115 -11.11 8.28 -18.00
C ARG A 115 -10.35 9.44 -18.62
N VAL A 116 -10.48 10.62 -18.04
CA VAL A 116 -9.69 11.79 -18.42
C VAL A 116 -9.31 12.58 -17.16
N TRP A 117 -8.15 13.18 -17.18
CA TRP A 117 -7.73 14.12 -16.16
C TRP A 117 -8.06 15.54 -16.59
N ALA A 118 -8.63 16.30 -15.67
CA ALA A 118 -8.99 17.69 -15.86
C ALA A 118 -8.49 18.54 -14.69
N THR A 119 -8.13 19.78 -14.97
CA THR A 119 -7.89 20.80 -13.94
C THR A 119 -9.17 21.58 -13.71
N ALA A 120 -9.66 21.60 -12.49
CA ALA A 120 -10.83 22.38 -12.11
C ALA A 120 -10.46 23.87 -12.01
N THR A 121 -11.12 24.73 -12.75
CA THR A 121 -10.77 26.15 -12.86
C THR A 121 -11.76 27.08 -12.18
N GLU A 122 -12.97 26.62 -11.91
CA GLU A 122 -14.08 27.43 -11.39
C GLU A 122 -14.88 26.62 -10.35
N GLU A 123 -15.32 27.32 -9.28
CA GLU A 123 -16.18 26.71 -8.26
C GLU A 123 -17.58 26.45 -8.80
N GLY A 124 -18.13 25.27 -8.46
CA GLY A 124 -19.47 24.87 -8.87
C GLY A 124 -19.71 23.39 -8.92
N VAL A 125 -20.86 23.00 -9.43
CA VAL A 125 -21.26 21.61 -9.66
C VAL A 125 -21.48 21.40 -11.15
N PHE A 126 -20.62 20.63 -11.77
CA PHE A 126 -20.60 20.46 -13.22
C PHE A 126 -20.91 19.02 -13.61
N PRO A 127 -21.82 18.77 -14.59
CA PRO A 127 -22.01 17.43 -15.12
C PRO A 127 -20.80 17.00 -15.97
N VAL A 128 -20.45 15.73 -15.89
CA VAL A 128 -19.44 15.09 -16.74
C VAL A 128 -20.17 14.52 -17.96
N LEU A 129 -20.04 15.19 -19.08
CA LEU A 129 -20.74 14.88 -20.33
C LEU A 129 -19.81 14.18 -21.33
N VAL A 130 -20.38 13.35 -22.21
CA VAL A 130 -19.63 12.57 -23.19
C VAL A 130 -20.25 12.69 -24.57
N ASP A 131 -19.41 13.06 -25.55
CA ASP A 131 -19.75 13.05 -26.97
C ASP A 131 -19.01 11.84 -27.59
N ALA A 132 -19.75 10.86 -28.08
CA ALA A 132 -19.18 9.70 -28.75
C ALA A 132 -18.88 10.05 -30.21
N LEU A 133 -17.68 9.79 -30.71
CA LEU A 133 -17.20 10.21 -32.03
C LEU A 133 -16.86 8.98 -32.88
N ASP A 134 -17.18 9.06 -34.18
CA ASP A 134 -16.73 8.08 -35.18
C ASP A 134 -15.28 8.35 -35.64
N ARG A 135 -14.81 7.55 -36.62
CA ARG A 135 -13.46 7.73 -37.20
C ARG A 135 -13.24 9.06 -37.90
N ALA A 136 -14.31 9.71 -38.33
CA ALA A 136 -14.24 11.02 -38.98
C ALA A 136 -14.32 12.18 -37.98
N GLY A 137 -14.49 11.89 -36.70
CA GLY A 137 -14.65 12.87 -35.62
C GLY A 137 -16.09 13.44 -35.54
N ALA A 138 -17.04 12.83 -36.23
CA ALA A 138 -18.44 13.24 -36.14
C ALA A 138 -19.11 12.62 -34.91
N VAL A 139 -19.97 13.42 -34.24
CA VAL A 139 -20.70 12.94 -33.06
C VAL A 139 -21.77 11.94 -33.52
N VAL A 140 -21.64 10.71 -33.10
CA VAL A 140 -22.57 9.60 -33.40
C VAL A 140 -23.59 9.37 -32.32
N ALA A 141 -23.29 9.81 -31.10
CA ALA A 141 -24.23 9.79 -29.97
C ALA A 141 -23.76 10.75 -28.86
N TRP A 142 -24.75 11.32 -28.19
CA TRP A 142 -24.54 12.00 -26.91
C TRP A 142 -24.61 10.95 -25.85
N GLY A 143 -23.45 10.57 -25.30
CA GLY A 143 -23.32 9.41 -24.41
C GLY A 143 -23.79 9.66 -22.97
N ASN A 144 -24.67 10.63 -22.77
CA ASN A 144 -25.11 10.99 -21.44
C ASN A 144 -26.18 10.03 -20.93
N ALA A 145 -25.90 9.37 -19.82
CA ALA A 145 -26.95 8.76 -18.99
C ALA A 145 -27.97 9.85 -18.60
N ALA A 146 -29.20 9.43 -18.31
CA ALA A 146 -30.22 10.34 -17.76
C ALA A 146 -29.76 11.04 -16.47
N ASP A 147 -28.76 10.49 -15.79
CA ASP A 147 -28.16 10.99 -14.57
C ASP A 147 -26.61 10.92 -14.71
N PRO A 148 -25.97 11.91 -15.36
CA PRO A 148 -24.53 11.90 -15.58
C PRO A 148 -23.77 12.04 -14.27
N PRO A 149 -22.53 11.52 -14.18
CA PRO A 149 -21.63 11.85 -13.08
C PRO A 149 -21.44 13.34 -12.96
N ILE A 150 -21.21 13.82 -11.75
CA ILE A 150 -20.91 15.25 -11.51
C ILE A 150 -19.50 15.42 -10.94
N CYS A 151 -18.90 16.56 -11.22
CA CYS A 151 -17.71 17.05 -10.54
C CYS A 151 -18.11 18.31 -9.75
N GLN A 152 -18.02 18.21 -8.43
CA GLN A 152 -18.18 19.35 -7.54
C GLN A 152 -16.83 19.97 -7.28
N VAL A 153 -16.69 21.25 -7.54
CA VAL A 153 -15.46 22.01 -7.38
C VAL A 153 -15.66 23.05 -6.30
N ILE A 154 -14.79 23.06 -5.32
CA ILE A 154 -14.86 23.95 -4.15
C ILE A 154 -13.67 24.90 -4.18
N ASP A 155 -13.92 26.19 -3.91
CA ASP A 155 -12.83 27.14 -3.67
C ASP A 155 -12.59 27.34 -2.16
N GLN A 156 -13.11 28.37 -1.55
CA GLN A 156 -12.91 28.69 -0.15
C GLN A 156 -14.10 28.31 0.74
N THR A 157 -15.15 27.79 0.10
CA THR A 157 -16.41 27.48 0.78
C THR A 157 -16.22 26.33 1.78
N PRO A 158 -16.50 26.53 3.09
CA PRO A 158 -16.46 25.44 4.06
C PRO A 158 -17.32 24.27 3.62
N THR A 159 -16.78 23.06 3.73
CA THR A 159 -17.42 21.87 3.18
C THR A 159 -17.78 20.89 4.29
N ALA A 160 -18.99 20.32 4.19
CA ALA A 160 -19.45 19.23 5.04
C ALA A 160 -19.79 17.99 4.20
N THR A 161 -19.44 16.80 4.70
CA THR A 161 -19.94 15.53 4.19
C THR A 161 -21.18 15.13 4.95
N VAL A 162 -22.16 14.59 4.24
CA VAL A 162 -23.45 14.12 4.77
C VAL A 162 -23.60 12.63 4.45
N ASP A 163 -23.88 11.82 5.45
CA ASP A 163 -24.17 10.40 5.25
C ASP A 163 -25.48 10.25 4.44
N ALA A 164 -25.39 9.65 3.27
CA ALA A 164 -26.51 9.52 2.34
C ALA A 164 -27.61 8.59 2.87
N GLU A 165 -27.33 7.71 3.82
CA GLU A 165 -28.35 6.91 4.49
C GLU A 165 -29.44 7.79 5.13
N MET A 166 -29.06 8.94 5.67
CA MET A 166 -30.00 9.89 6.27
C MET A 166 -31.03 10.41 5.26
N LEU A 167 -30.66 10.53 3.98
CA LEU A 167 -31.55 11.00 2.91
C LEU A 167 -32.50 9.91 2.42
N LEU A 168 -32.15 8.66 2.60
CA LEU A 168 -32.88 7.48 2.15
C LEU A 168 -33.65 6.79 3.29
N ALA A 169 -33.38 7.17 4.54
CA ALA A 169 -34.14 6.73 5.69
C ALA A 169 -35.61 7.19 5.59
N GLU A 170 -36.49 6.56 6.38
CA GLU A 170 -37.94 6.84 6.36
C GLU A 170 -38.24 8.35 6.55
N PRO A 171 -39.41 8.82 6.05
CA PRO A 171 -39.71 10.27 5.96
C PRO A 171 -39.81 11.03 7.27
N SER A 172 -39.47 10.41 8.40
CA SER A 172 -39.56 10.97 9.76
C SER A 172 -38.32 11.81 10.16
N LEU A 173 -37.22 11.77 9.41
CA LEU A 173 -36.00 12.49 9.79
C LEU A 173 -36.09 13.97 9.38
N ASP A 174 -35.92 14.87 10.32
CA ASP A 174 -35.91 16.32 10.06
C ASP A 174 -34.58 16.77 9.49
N LEU A 175 -34.53 16.98 8.17
CA LEU A 175 -33.35 17.44 7.45
C LEU A 175 -33.24 18.98 7.35
N THR A 176 -34.10 19.71 8.07
CA THR A 176 -34.05 21.18 8.14
C THR A 176 -32.68 21.73 8.51
N PRO A 177 -31.93 21.13 9.47
CA PRO A 177 -30.59 21.61 9.82
C PRO A 177 -29.60 21.56 8.65
N LEU A 178 -29.70 20.59 7.73
CA LEU A 178 -28.86 20.52 6.55
C LEU A 178 -29.14 21.65 5.55
N ARG A 179 -30.44 22.01 5.36
CA ARG A 179 -30.82 23.15 4.52
C ARG A 179 -30.34 24.45 5.10
N GLU A 180 -30.48 24.63 6.41
CA GLU A 180 -29.99 25.81 7.11
C GLU A 180 -28.47 25.93 7.00
N LEU A 181 -27.73 24.84 7.15
CA LEU A 181 -26.28 24.82 6.98
C LEU A 181 -25.88 25.29 5.57
N ALA A 182 -26.57 24.78 4.53
CA ALA A 182 -26.34 25.23 3.16
C ALA A 182 -26.66 26.71 2.96
N LEU A 183 -27.76 27.21 3.54
CA LEU A 183 -28.12 28.64 3.51
C LEU A 183 -27.09 29.52 4.25
N HIS A 184 -26.39 28.96 5.21
CA HIS A 184 -25.25 29.62 5.86
C HIS A 184 -23.95 29.58 5.03
N GLY A 185 -24.02 29.21 3.74
CA GLY A 185 -22.90 29.24 2.80
C GLY A 185 -21.95 28.05 2.92
N TRP A 186 -22.44 26.90 3.38
CA TRP A 186 -21.68 25.66 3.40
C TRP A 186 -21.94 24.85 2.12
N SER A 187 -20.88 24.27 1.60
CA SER A 187 -20.97 23.29 0.51
C SER A 187 -21.24 21.90 1.10
N LEU A 188 -22.21 21.19 0.54
CA LEU A 188 -22.54 19.83 0.96
C LEU A 188 -22.10 18.83 -0.11
N CYS A 189 -21.45 17.75 0.31
CA CYS A 189 -21.26 16.55 -0.49
C CYS A 189 -21.77 15.34 0.28
N TYR A 190 -22.13 14.29 -0.42
CA TYR A 190 -22.85 13.16 0.16
C TYR A 190 -21.99 11.91 0.08
N VAL A 191 -22.03 11.08 1.12
CA VAL A 191 -21.24 9.85 1.21
C VAL A 191 -22.19 8.66 1.18
N ASP A 192 -22.08 7.82 0.16
CA ASP A 192 -22.84 6.58 0.03
C ASP A 192 -21.89 5.38 0.09
N LEU A 193 -21.99 4.61 1.15
CA LEU A 193 -21.18 3.41 1.39
C LEU A 193 -21.90 2.12 1.00
N HIS A 194 -23.07 2.23 0.35
CA HIS A 194 -23.85 1.07 -0.06
C HIS A 194 -23.21 0.39 -1.30
N PRO A 195 -23.31 -0.95 -1.39
CA PRO A 195 -22.71 -1.71 -2.50
C PRO A 195 -23.40 -1.50 -3.87
N VAL A 196 -24.61 -0.99 -3.89
CA VAL A 196 -25.37 -0.70 -5.11
C VAL A 196 -25.32 0.80 -5.40
N ASP A 197 -25.17 1.19 -6.66
CA ASP A 197 -25.24 2.59 -7.06
C ASP A 197 -26.63 3.18 -6.80
N ARG A 198 -26.73 4.01 -5.75
CA ARG A 198 -27.96 4.69 -5.33
C ARG A 198 -27.98 6.16 -5.69
N ARG A 199 -27.00 6.67 -6.47
CA ARG A 199 -26.93 8.08 -6.84
C ARG A 199 -28.26 8.64 -7.40
N PRO A 200 -28.98 7.96 -8.31
CA PRO A 200 -30.28 8.46 -8.77
C PRO A 200 -31.30 8.62 -7.64
N ALA A 201 -31.36 7.67 -6.71
CA ALA A 201 -32.27 7.76 -5.57
C ALA A 201 -31.86 8.88 -4.60
N ILE A 202 -30.57 9.03 -4.33
CA ILE A 202 -30.02 10.10 -3.49
C ILE A 202 -30.34 11.46 -4.11
N ARG A 203 -30.10 11.65 -5.41
CA ARG A 203 -30.40 12.93 -6.12
C ARG A 203 -31.89 13.25 -6.13
N ALA A 204 -32.72 12.23 -6.29
CA ALA A 204 -34.18 12.41 -6.14
C ALA A 204 -34.57 12.80 -4.70
N ALA A 205 -33.89 12.25 -3.69
CA ALA A 205 -34.10 12.64 -2.30
C ALA A 205 -33.63 14.08 -2.03
N LEU A 206 -32.47 14.49 -2.56
CA LEU A 206 -31.99 15.88 -2.45
C LEU A 206 -33.02 16.88 -2.99
N LEU A 207 -33.59 16.59 -4.16
CA LEU A 207 -34.61 17.41 -4.75
C LEU A 207 -35.88 17.47 -3.89
N ARG A 208 -36.37 16.31 -3.40
CA ARG A 208 -37.55 16.26 -2.52
C ARG A 208 -37.37 17.04 -1.24
N HIS A 209 -36.19 17.01 -0.66
CA HIS A 209 -35.88 17.67 0.61
C HIS A 209 -35.39 19.11 0.44
N GLY A 210 -35.30 19.63 -0.79
CA GLY A 210 -34.79 20.98 -1.07
C GLY A 210 -33.33 21.18 -0.65
N LEU A 211 -32.52 20.12 -0.75
CA LEU A 211 -31.09 20.16 -0.45
C LEU A 211 -30.28 20.46 -1.73
N PRO A 212 -29.12 21.11 -1.61
CA PRO A 212 -28.31 21.42 -2.79
C PRO A 212 -27.78 20.16 -3.45
N LEU A 213 -27.66 20.21 -4.78
CA LEU A 213 -26.95 19.17 -5.53
C LEU A 213 -25.48 19.19 -5.16
N GLY A 214 -24.91 18.02 -4.89
CA GLY A 214 -23.50 17.85 -4.59
C GLY A 214 -23.00 16.48 -5.02
N ALA A 215 -21.69 16.27 -5.01
CA ALA A 215 -21.08 15.01 -5.35
C ALA A 215 -21.52 13.91 -4.36
N VAL A 216 -21.90 12.76 -4.90
CA VAL A 216 -22.15 11.55 -4.11
C VAL A 216 -20.88 10.71 -4.16
N LEU A 217 -20.13 10.76 -3.08
CA LEU A 217 -18.86 10.05 -2.94
C LEU A 217 -19.14 8.60 -2.57
N VAL A 218 -18.70 7.68 -3.41
CA VAL A 218 -18.78 6.25 -3.17
C VAL A 218 -17.38 5.68 -2.98
N HIS A 219 -17.24 4.65 -2.16
CA HIS A 219 -16.00 3.90 -2.13
C HIS A 219 -15.99 2.92 -3.32
N PRO A 220 -14.85 2.75 -4.01
CA PRO A 220 -14.76 1.81 -5.14
C PRO A 220 -15.00 0.35 -4.75
N GLN A 221 -15.04 0.06 -3.46
CA GLN A 221 -15.26 -1.25 -2.88
C GLN A 221 -16.50 -1.25 -2.00
N THR A 222 -17.18 -2.38 -1.92
CA THR A 222 -18.46 -2.45 -1.25
C THR A 222 -18.31 -2.71 0.24
N GLU A 223 -19.16 -2.09 1.05
CA GLU A 223 -19.24 -2.34 2.49
C GLU A 223 -19.46 -3.84 2.80
N VAL A 224 -20.18 -4.56 1.93
CA VAL A 224 -20.44 -6.00 2.09
C VAL A 224 -19.16 -6.81 2.01
N GLU A 225 -18.27 -6.49 1.06
CA GLU A 225 -16.98 -7.16 0.94
C GLU A 225 -16.14 -6.92 2.18
N PHE A 226 -16.10 -5.69 2.67
CA PHE A 226 -15.35 -5.33 3.85
C PHE A 226 -15.94 -5.89 5.15
N LYS A 227 -17.25 -5.89 5.33
CA LYS A 227 -17.89 -6.53 6.49
C LYS A 227 -17.61 -8.02 6.55
N THR A 228 -17.62 -8.70 5.40
CA THR A 228 -17.25 -10.12 5.32
C THR A 228 -15.81 -10.36 5.75
N LEU A 229 -14.93 -9.36 5.57
CA LEU A 229 -13.52 -9.40 5.94
C LEU A 229 -13.26 -8.83 7.34
N GLY A 230 -14.30 -8.33 8.04
CA GLY A 230 -14.19 -7.72 9.37
C GLY A 230 -13.38 -6.42 9.37
N ILE A 231 -13.45 -5.67 8.29
CA ILE A 231 -12.81 -4.36 8.13
C ILE A 231 -13.74 -3.28 8.65
N ASP A 232 -13.19 -2.32 9.39
CA ASP A 232 -13.89 -1.06 9.65
C ASP A 232 -13.83 -0.17 8.40
N PHE A 233 -14.85 -0.35 7.55
CA PHE A 233 -14.95 0.36 6.30
C PHE A 233 -15.04 1.89 6.49
N HIS A 234 -15.68 2.35 7.57
CA HIS A 234 -15.80 3.77 7.84
C HIS A 234 -14.45 4.40 8.14
N ARG A 235 -13.64 3.73 8.98
CA ARG A 235 -12.29 4.18 9.29
C ARG A 235 -11.43 4.22 8.01
N LEU A 236 -11.49 3.19 7.19
CA LEU A 236 -10.76 3.14 5.93
C LEU A 236 -11.23 4.24 4.97
N PHE A 237 -12.55 4.52 4.88
CA PHE A 237 -13.07 5.62 4.07
C PHE A 237 -12.53 6.97 4.54
N VAL A 238 -12.54 7.24 5.84
CA VAL A 238 -12.02 8.48 6.42
C VAL A 238 -10.53 8.61 6.10
N THR A 239 -9.73 7.61 6.43
CA THR A 239 -8.27 7.67 6.25
C THR A 239 -7.84 7.74 4.80
N THR A 240 -8.61 7.21 3.87
CA THR A 240 -8.27 7.24 2.44
C THR A 240 -8.92 8.40 1.70
N ARG A 241 -10.23 8.59 1.82
CA ARG A 241 -10.99 9.59 1.05
C ARG A 241 -10.92 10.98 1.65
N ILE A 242 -11.12 11.10 2.95
CA ILE A 242 -11.11 12.40 3.62
C ILE A 242 -9.71 13.00 3.55
N ARG A 243 -8.69 12.22 3.86
CA ARG A 243 -7.29 12.65 3.72
C ARG A 243 -6.97 13.07 2.28
N ARG A 244 -7.43 12.30 1.30
CA ARG A 244 -7.22 12.62 -0.11
C ARG A 244 -7.86 13.95 -0.49
N LEU A 245 -9.13 14.18 -0.13
CA LEU A 245 -9.82 15.43 -0.40
C LEU A 245 -9.10 16.63 0.23
N ARG A 246 -8.65 16.48 1.48
CA ARG A 246 -7.86 17.54 2.15
C ARG A 246 -6.50 17.74 1.48
N ALA A 247 -5.79 16.67 1.12
CA ALA A 247 -4.54 16.77 0.37
C ALA A 247 -4.70 17.49 -0.98
N ASP A 248 -5.86 17.32 -1.62
CA ASP A 248 -6.22 18.00 -2.87
C ASP A 248 -6.73 19.44 -2.65
N GLY A 249 -6.83 19.88 -1.38
CA GLY A 249 -7.14 21.27 -1.02
C GLY A 249 -8.62 21.57 -0.77
N VAL A 250 -9.48 20.53 -0.62
CA VAL A 250 -10.89 20.72 -0.24
C VAL A 250 -10.97 21.08 1.25
N PRO A 251 -11.59 22.23 1.63
CA PRO A 251 -11.72 22.63 3.03
C PRO A 251 -12.84 21.86 3.74
N LEU A 252 -12.68 20.53 3.79
CA LEU A 252 -13.58 19.62 4.46
C LEU A 252 -13.31 19.65 5.97
N VAL A 253 -14.30 20.06 6.74
CA VAL A 253 -14.15 20.28 8.20
C VAL A 253 -15.24 19.61 9.03
N VAL A 254 -16.34 19.16 8.43
CA VAL A 254 -17.45 18.55 9.18
C VAL A 254 -17.96 17.29 8.48
N MET A 255 -18.25 16.26 9.29
CA MET A 255 -18.99 15.07 8.88
C MET A 255 -20.30 14.98 9.65
N ILE A 256 -21.41 14.75 8.94
CA ILE A 256 -22.77 14.70 9.50
C ILE A 256 -23.34 13.31 9.30
N SER A 257 -23.65 12.60 10.39
CA SER A 257 -24.20 11.25 10.38
C SER A 257 -25.03 10.95 11.63
N GLU A 258 -26.15 10.27 11.50
CA GLU A 258 -26.98 9.79 12.62
C GLU A 258 -26.51 8.46 13.20
N ALA A 259 -25.65 7.75 12.50
CA ALA A 259 -25.15 6.47 13.00
C ALA A 259 -24.06 6.71 14.05
N PRO A 260 -24.14 6.09 15.24
CA PRO A 260 -23.05 6.12 16.22
C PRO A 260 -21.92 5.17 15.73
N ARG A 261 -21.38 5.48 14.59
CA ARG A 261 -20.21 4.79 14.03
C ARG A 261 -19.02 5.56 14.55
N SER A 262 -18.01 4.88 15.08
CA SER A 262 -16.82 5.58 15.60
C SER A 262 -16.01 6.21 14.44
N TRP A 263 -16.42 7.39 14.05
CA TRP A 263 -15.63 8.27 13.19
C TRP A 263 -14.46 8.91 13.97
N ALA A 264 -14.05 8.29 15.09
CA ALA A 264 -12.96 8.80 15.93
C ALA A 264 -11.72 9.20 15.13
N SER A 265 -11.48 8.50 14.01
CA SER A 265 -10.41 8.86 13.08
C SER A 265 -10.63 10.19 12.35
N ALA A 266 -11.87 10.69 12.23
CA ALA A 266 -12.11 11.99 11.61
C ALA A 266 -11.59 13.15 12.46
N ALA A 267 -11.74 13.06 13.78
CA ALA A 267 -11.20 14.04 14.72
C ALA A 267 -9.67 14.10 14.67
N GLU A 268 -9.00 12.95 14.50
CA GLU A 268 -7.54 12.88 14.31
C GLU A 268 -7.10 13.63 13.04
N GLU A 269 -7.97 13.69 12.03
CA GLU A 269 -7.73 14.42 10.77
C GLU A 269 -8.15 15.90 10.81
N GLY A 270 -8.59 16.40 11.96
CA GLY A 270 -9.07 17.77 12.09
C GLY A 270 -10.46 18.00 11.46
N VAL A 271 -11.27 16.94 11.38
CA VAL A 271 -12.66 17.00 10.89
C VAL A 271 -13.61 16.74 12.05
N PHE A 272 -14.56 17.65 12.25
CA PHE A 272 -15.57 17.56 13.30
C PHE A 272 -16.68 16.59 12.90
N GLU A 273 -17.13 15.79 13.84
CA GLU A 273 -18.29 14.93 13.65
C GLU A 273 -19.50 15.43 14.43
N VAL A 274 -20.69 15.37 13.81
CA VAL A 274 -21.94 15.82 14.43
C VAL A 274 -23.13 15.05 13.87
N ASP A 275 -24.15 14.79 14.71
CA ASP A 275 -25.48 14.36 14.29
C ASP A 275 -26.39 15.56 13.96
N LEU A 276 -27.59 15.31 13.46
CA LEU A 276 -28.53 16.38 13.10
C LEU A 276 -28.95 17.19 14.33
N ALA A 277 -29.10 16.56 15.48
CA ALA A 277 -29.47 17.24 16.72
C ALA A 277 -28.36 18.22 17.19
N GLY A 278 -27.11 17.77 17.16
CA GLY A 278 -25.95 18.59 17.44
C GLY A 278 -25.76 19.70 16.41
N LEU A 279 -26.00 19.43 15.11
CA LEU A 279 -25.99 20.47 14.08
C LEU A 279 -27.08 21.52 14.34
N ALA A 280 -28.31 21.10 14.64
CA ALA A 280 -29.43 21.99 14.96
C ALA A 280 -29.11 22.85 16.20
N ALA A 281 -28.50 22.27 17.23
CA ALA A 281 -28.07 23.02 18.42
C ALA A 281 -27.05 24.12 18.10
N ARG A 282 -26.04 23.77 17.26
CA ARG A 282 -25.04 24.75 16.81
C ARG A 282 -25.63 25.88 15.97
N LEU A 283 -26.58 25.56 15.08
CA LEU A 283 -27.28 26.56 14.27
C LEU A 283 -28.10 27.53 15.11
N ARG A 284 -28.67 27.05 16.24
CA ARG A 284 -29.36 27.92 17.23
C ARG A 284 -28.43 28.75 18.15
N GLY A 285 -27.10 28.62 17.97
CA GLY A 285 -26.12 29.40 18.73
C GLY A 285 -25.44 28.64 19.86
N GLU A 286 -25.76 27.40 20.12
CA GLU A 286 -25.09 26.56 21.11
C GLU A 286 -23.71 26.10 20.60
N GLY A 287 -22.69 26.93 20.83
CA GLY A 287 -21.35 26.74 20.31
C GLY A 287 -21.12 27.24 18.88
N GLY A 288 -22.16 27.59 18.13
CA GLY A 288 -22.13 28.26 16.84
C GLY A 288 -21.33 27.51 15.74
N LEU A 289 -21.23 28.13 14.58
CA LEU A 289 -20.43 27.63 13.44
C LEU A 289 -19.04 28.26 13.34
N GLU A 290 -18.72 29.21 14.21
CA GLU A 290 -17.51 30.04 14.12
C GLU A 290 -16.22 29.21 14.21
N GLY A 291 -16.16 28.24 15.14
CA GLY A 291 -15.00 27.34 15.25
C GLY A 291 -14.76 26.50 13.98
N TRP A 292 -15.83 26.07 13.34
CA TRP A 292 -15.73 25.32 12.08
C TRP A 292 -15.32 26.23 10.91
N ARG A 293 -15.83 27.47 10.88
CA ARG A 293 -15.43 28.48 9.88
C ARG A 293 -13.97 28.86 10.03
N ALA A 294 -13.51 29.04 11.27
CA ALA A 294 -12.10 29.30 11.56
C ALA A 294 -11.21 28.14 11.06
N ALA A 295 -11.57 26.90 11.39
CA ALA A 295 -10.81 25.73 10.91
C ALA A 295 -10.78 25.62 9.37
N ALA A 296 -11.87 25.96 8.67
CA ALA A 296 -11.89 26.01 7.22
C ALA A 296 -11.02 27.14 6.68
N ALA A 297 -11.06 28.32 7.31
CA ALA A 297 -10.26 29.47 6.90
C ALA A 297 -8.77 29.21 7.09
N ASP A 298 -8.37 28.64 8.21
CA ASP A 298 -6.98 28.26 8.49
C ASP A 298 -6.49 27.24 7.45
N PHE A 299 -7.28 26.21 7.17
CA PHE A 299 -6.97 25.25 6.12
C PHE A 299 -6.81 25.92 4.74
N CYS A 300 -7.68 26.87 4.39
CA CYS A 300 -7.60 27.60 3.12
C CYS A 300 -6.33 28.47 3.02
N GLN A 301 -5.83 29.01 4.12
CA GLN A 301 -4.55 29.73 4.12
C GLN A 301 -3.36 28.79 3.84
N GLU A 302 -3.40 27.59 4.36
CA GLU A 302 -2.31 26.62 4.20
C GLU A 302 -2.36 25.87 2.85
N ARG A 303 -3.53 25.74 2.23
CA ARG A 303 -3.73 24.93 1.01
C ARG A 303 -2.90 25.38 -0.20
N GLY A 304 -2.34 26.57 -0.22
CA GLY A 304 -1.37 27.02 -1.23
C GLY A 304 -0.16 26.11 -1.32
N GLN A 305 0.11 25.31 -0.28
CA GLN A 305 1.18 24.33 -0.21
C GLN A 305 0.82 22.95 -0.80
N ARG A 306 -0.43 22.73 -1.24
CA ARG A 306 -0.96 21.42 -1.69
C ARG A 306 -0.15 20.73 -2.79
N GLY A 307 0.59 21.50 -3.60
CA GLY A 307 1.51 20.97 -4.60
C GLY A 307 2.88 20.55 -4.06
N GLN A 308 3.16 20.83 -2.78
CA GLN A 308 4.44 20.51 -2.16
C GLN A 308 4.41 19.11 -1.55
N LEU A 309 5.55 18.44 -1.62
CA LEU A 309 5.71 17.09 -1.07
C LEU A 309 5.35 17.02 0.42
N GLY A 310 5.82 18.00 1.22
CA GLY A 310 5.57 18.05 2.66
C GLY A 310 4.08 18.03 2.99
N TRP A 311 3.30 18.92 2.36
CA TRP A 311 1.85 18.98 2.50
C TRP A 311 1.18 17.63 2.19
N ARG A 312 1.55 17.01 1.06
CA ARG A 312 0.96 15.73 0.65
C ARG A 312 1.31 14.61 1.61
N LEU A 313 2.57 14.54 2.05
CA LEU A 313 2.99 13.56 3.04
C LEU A 313 2.27 13.75 4.37
N ASP A 314 2.12 14.99 4.84
CA ASP A 314 1.44 15.27 6.11
C ASP A 314 -0.04 14.83 6.08
N HIS A 315 -0.72 14.96 4.93
CA HIS A 315 -2.12 14.56 4.80
C HIS A 315 -2.33 13.09 4.41
N LEU A 316 -1.47 12.51 3.56
CA LEU A 316 -1.71 11.18 3.02
C LEU A 316 -1.05 10.04 3.80
N SER A 317 0.06 10.31 4.50
CA SER A 317 0.80 9.24 5.19
C SER A 317 0.46 9.08 6.66
N GLY A 318 -0.29 9.99 7.26
CA GLY A 318 -0.58 9.99 8.69
C GLY A 318 0.67 10.11 9.59
N ALA A 319 1.83 10.45 9.03
CA ALA A 319 3.11 10.48 9.72
C ALA A 319 3.65 11.91 9.85
N ARG A 320 4.11 12.25 11.05
CA ARG A 320 4.70 13.56 11.34
C ARG A 320 6.17 13.60 10.88
N ARG A 321 6.57 14.73 10.31
CA ARG A 321 7.96 15.02 9.98
C ARG A 321 8.78 15.28 11.25
N VAL A 322 9.93 14.59 11.36
CA VAL A 322 10.89 14.73 12.45
C VAL A 322 12.23 15.17 11.88
N GLU A 323 12.81 16.23 12.42
CA GLU A 323 14.10 16.78 11.97
C GLU A 323 15.24 16.34 12.92
N GLY A 324 16.48 16.55 12.51
CA GLY A 324 17.66 16.26 13.32
C GLY A 324 18.10 14.79 13.31
N ASN A 325 17.72 14.03 12.29
CA ASN A 325 18.11 12.63 12.17
C ASN A 325 19.36 12.48 11.29
N THR A 326 20.09 11.39 11.53
CA THR A 326 21.07 10.83 10.59
C THR A 326 20.46 9.57 9.99
N CYS A 327 20.38 9.54 8.64
CA CYS A 327 19.83 8.41 7.91
C CYS A 327 20.86 7.84 6.94
N VAL A 328 21.09 6.53 6.97
CA VAL A 328 21.93 5.80 6.03
C VAL A 328 21.13 4.68 5.40
N ILE A 329 21.06 4.66 4.06
CA ILE A 329 20.37 3.59 3.31
C ILE A 329 21.42 2.59 2.85
N GLU A 330 21.23 1.30 3.19
CA GLU A 330 22.16 0.23 2.85
C GLU A 330 21.50 -0.84 1.97
N LEU A 331 22.06 -1.04 0.79
CA LEU A 331 21.65 -2.06 -0.17
C LEU A 331 22.62 -3.26 -0.20
N ASP A 332 23.83 -3.11 0.28
CA ASP A 332 24.81 -4.21 0.32
C ASP A 332 24.51 -5.17 1.48
N ASN A 333 24.31 -6.43 1.16
CA ASN A 333 23.90 -7.45 2.14
C ASN A 333 24.97 -7.71 3.20
N ARG A 334 26.24 -7.76 2.81
CA ARG A 334 27.35 -8.01 3.74
C ARG A 334 27.50 -6.84 4.71
N ARG A 335 27.54 -5.61 4.21
CA ARG A 335 27.61 -4.41 5.06
C ARG A 335 26.39 -4.29 5.97
N ALA A 336 25.19 -4.60 5.47
CA ALA A 336 23.98 -4.66 6.29
C ALA A 336 24.12 -5.63 7.48
N ARG A 337 24.62 -6.85 7.22
CA ARG A 337 24.91 -7.84 8.26
C ARG A 337 25.93 -7.35 9.28
N GLU A 338 27.05 -6.84 8.79
CA GLU A 338 28.15 -6.35 9.65
C GLU A 338 27.69 -5.20 10.55
N ARG A 339 26.91 -4.25 10.01
CA ARG A 339 26.38 -3.11 10.76
C ARG A 339 25.38 -3.54 11.85
N ILE A 340 24.43 -4.42 11.54
CA ILE A 340 23.47 -4.93 12.52
C ILE A 340 24.18 -5.72 13.60
N PHE A 341 25.12 -6.59 13.25
CA PHE A 341 25.89 -7.37 14.23
C PHE A 341 26.74 -6.48 15.13
N ALA A 342 27.45 -5.50 14.57
CA ALA A 342 28.21 -4.54 15.35
C ALA A 342 27.32 -3.73 16.31
N ALA A 343 26.14 -3.31 15.87
CA ALA A 343 25.20 -2.60 16.72
C ALA A 343 24.70 -3.48 17.90
N ILE A 344 24.37 -4.73 17.64
CA ILE A 344 23.98 -5.70 18.69
C ILE A 344 25.13 -5.95 19.64
N ASP A 345 26.34 -6.19 19.13
CA ASP A 345 27.52 -6.44 19.96
C ASP A 345 27.86 -5.24 20.86
N GLY A 346 27.54 -4.02 20.42
CA GLY A 346 27.72 -2.77 21.16
C GLY A 346 26.59 -2.40 22.12
N ALA A 347 25.48 -3.13 22.13
CA ALA A 347 24.30 -2.83 22.94
C ALA A 347 24.62 -2.87 24.44
N GLN A 348 24.10 -1.87 25.20
CA GLN A 348 24.36 -1.73 26.65
C GLN A 348 23.08 -1.90 27.49
N ARG A 349 21.89 -1.61 26.94
CA ARG A 349 20.62 -1.59 27.68
C ARG A 349 19.58 -2.53 27.10
N SER A 350 19.33 -2.43 25.80
CA SER A 350 18.27 -3.17 25.15
C SER A 350 18.55 -3.48 23.68
N VAL A 351 18.05 -4.62 23.24
CA VAL A 351 18.00 -5.05 21.85
C VAL A 351 16.57 -5.48 21.57
N HIS A 352 15.86 -4.74 20.74
CA HIS A 352 14.50 -5.03 20.30
C HIS A 352 14.51 -5.42 18.84
N LEU A 353 14.00 -6.58 18.51
CA LEU A 353 13.97 -7.14 17.17
C LEU A 353 12.54 -7.46 16.77
N GLN A 354 12.11 -7.06 15.59
CA GLN A 354 10.85 -7.46 14.99
C GLN A 354 11.11 -7.98 13.58
N PHE A 355 10.71 -9.23 13.32
CA PHE A 355 10.84 -9.86 12.02
C PHE A 355 9.53 -10.53 11.60
N TYR A 356 9.16 -10.36 10.34
CA TYR A 356 8.10 -11.16 9.74
C TYR A 356 8.54 -12.63 9.61
N ILE A 357 9.74 -12.85 9.09
CA ILE A 357 10.35 -14.18 8.95
C ILE A 357 11.69 -14.19 9.67
N LEU A 358 11.85 -15.12 10.59
CA LEU A 358 13.15 -15.50 11.17
C LEU A 358 13.35 -16.99 10.88
N ARG A 359 14.23 -17.31 9.92
CA ARG A 359 14.46 -18.68 9.47
C ARG A 359 15.72 -19.27 10.10
N PRO A 360 15.75 -20.59 10.35
CA PRO A 360 17.00 -21.30 10.61
C PRO A 360 17.99 -21.10 9.45
N GLY A 361 19.24 -20.82 9.76
CA GLY A 361 20.31 -20.58 8.79
C GLY A 361 21.51 -19.91 9.45
N LEU A 362 22.56 -19.70 8.68
CA LEU A 362 23.84 -19.19 9.20
C LEU A 362 23.70 -17.78 9.80
N PHE A 363 22.88 -16.90 9.17
CA PHE A 363 22.62 -15.57 9.70
C PHE A 363 21.93 -15.64 11.07
N SER A 364 20.83 -16.38 11.16
CA SER A 364 20.02 -16.47 12.39
C SER A 364 20.77 -17.19 13.52
N GLU A 365 21.60 -18.18 13.22
CA GLU A 365 22.49 -18.82 14.20
C GLU A 365 23.53 -17.83 14.74
N ARG A 366 24.18 -17.07 13.88
CA ARG A 366 25.14 -16.03 14.29
C ARG A 366 24.49 -14.89 15.04
N LEU A 367 23.25 -14.53 14.67
CA LEU A 367 22.42 -13.57 15.39
C LEU A 367 22.12 -14.10 16.80
N ALA A 368 21.64 -15.34 16.91
CA ALA A 368 21.31 -15.97 18.19
C ALA A 368 22.49 -15.98 19.18
N VAL A 369 23.70 -16.34 18.71
CA VAL A 369 24.90 -16.28 19.54
C VAL A 369 25.12 -14.90 20.15
N ARG A 370 24.97 -13.82 19.37
CA ARG A 370 25.14 -12.44 19.85
C ARG A 370 24.06 -12.04 20.85
N LEU A 371 22.81 -12.38 20.55
CA LEU A 371 21.70 -12.08 21.44
C LEU A 371 21.85 -12.76 22.80
N ILE A 372 22.27 -14.05 22.81
CA ILE A 372 22.58 -14.78 24.02
C ILE A 372 23.73 -14.12 24.81
N GLN A 373 24.78 -13.70 24.10
CA GLN A 373 25.92 -13.00 24.75
C GLN A 373 25.47 -11.68 25.38
N ARG A 374 24.60 -10.92 24.71
CA ARG A 374 24.08 -9.64 25.24
C ARG A 374 23.12 -9.89 26.42
N ALA A 375 22.22 -10.86 26.32
CA ALA A 375 21.33 -11.24 27.42
C ALA A 375 22.13 -11.64 28.69
N ARG A 376 23.16 -12.47 28.52
CA ARG A 376 24.07 -12.88 29.64
C ARG A 376 24.88 -11.70 30.19
N ALA A 377 25.11 -10.66 29.41
CA ALA A 377 25.73 -9.42 29.87
C ALA A 377 24.72 -8.46 30.54
N GLY A 378 23.46 -8.85 30.69
CA GLY A 378 22.43 -8.06 31.36
C GLY A 378 21.64 -7.11 30.42
N VAL A 379 21.84 -7.19 29.10
CA VAL A 379 21.07 -6.43 28.13
C VAL A 379 19.69 -7.05 27.95
N ALA A 380 18.61 -6.25 28.00
CA ALA A 380 17.26 -6.73 27.79
C ALA A 380 17.02 -7.04 26.30
N VAL A 381 16.86 -8.33 25.98
CA VAL A 381 16.63 -8.78 24.59
C VAL A 381 15.16 -9.13 24.42
N ARG A 382 14.47 -8.46 23.46
CA ARG A 382 13.06 -8.69 23.13
C ARG A 382 12.90 -8.93 21.65
N ILE A 383 12.21 -10.01 21.30
CA ILE A 383 12.03 -10.43 19.91
C ILE A 383 10.54 -10.60 19.65
N CYS A 384 10.03 -9.88 18.66
CA CYS A 384 8.70 -10.04 18.13
C CYS A 384 8.80 -10.70 16.74
N VAL A 385 8.13 -11.82 16.54
CA VAL A 385 8.10 -12.51 15.24
C VAL A 385 6.66 -12.74 14.80
N ASP A 386 6.43 -12.84 13.50
CA ASP A 386 5.11 -13.25 13.00
C ASP A 386 4.89 -14.73 13.33
N ALA A 387 3.71 -15.04 13.90
CA ALA A 387 3.41 -16.37 14.39
C ALA A 387 3.39 -17.43 13.28
N LEU A 388 2.82 -17.08 12.12
CA LEU A 388 2.65 -18.02 11.01
C LEU A 388 3.99 -18.37 10.33
N PHE A 389 4.87 -17.40 10.18
CA PHE A 389 6.08 -17.54 9.36
C PHE A 389 7.37 -17.78 10.17
N SER A 390 7.31 -17.63 11.48
CA SER A 390 8.50 -17.77 12.35
C SER A 390 8.31 -18.71 13.51
N THR A 391 7.07 -18.88 14.02
CA THR A 391 6.75 -19.86 15.04
C THR A 391 5.82 -20.90 14.44
N GLN A 392 6.15 -22.13 14.52
CA GLN A 392 5.66 -23.18 13.64
C GLN A 392 4.58 -24.06 14.23
N ASP A 393 4.01 -23.71 15.38
CA ASP A 393 2.99 -24.54 16.04
C ASP A 393 1.76 -24.76 15.17
N VAL A 394 1.39 -23.78 14.33
CA VAL A 394 0.21 -23.86 13.46
C VAL A 394 0.40 -24.79 12.26
N LEU A 395 1.62 -24.92 11.76
CA LEU A 395 1.96 -25.73 10.58
C LEU A 395 2.75 -27.01 10.90
N GLY A 396 2.97 -27.30 12.17
CA GLY A 396 3.73 -28.49 12.62
C GLY A 396 5.21 -28.44 12.27
N LEU A 397 5.74 -27.28 11.94
CA LEU A 397 7.15 -27.06 11.64
C LEU A 397 7.87 -26.59 12.92
N ARG A 398 9.13 -26.87 13.10
CA ARG A 398 9.93 -26.43 14.26
C ARG A 398 10.98 -25.41 13.85
N ASN A 399 11.02 -24.28 14.55
CA ASN A 399 12.07 -23.29 14.38
C ASN A 399 13.07 -23.38 15.52
N GLN A 400 14.10 -24.19 15.34
CA GLN A 400 15.12 -24.48 16.39
C GLN A 400 15.81 -23.20 16.89
N VAL A 401 15.95 -22.16 16.07
CA VAL A 401 16.56 -20.89 16.49
C VAL A 401 15.64 -20.15 17.45
N VAL A 402 14.35 -20.03 17.14
CA VAL A 402 13.37 -19.38 18.02
C VAL A 402 13.19 -20.19 19.31
N GLU A 403 13.08 -21.52 19.20
CA GLU A 403 12.98 -22.41 20.38
C GLU A 403 14.20 -22.26 21.29
N GLY A 404 15.43 -22.31 20.76
CA GLY A 404 16.66 -22.13 21.52
C GLY A 404 16.75 -20.78 22.22
N LEU A 405 16.40 -19.70 21.52
CA LEU A 405 16.39 -18.36 22.08
C LEU A 405 15.34 -18.20 23.18
N SER A 406 14.17 -18.83 23.06
CA SER A 406 13.10 -18.74 24.05
C SER A 406 13.44 -19.40 25.41
N GLN A 407 14.41 -20.29 25.41
CA GLN A 407 14.89 -20.97 26.63
C GLN A 407 16.02 -20.20 27.33
N GLU A 408 16.60 -19.19 26.70
CA GLU A 408 17.72 -18.45 27.25
C GLU A 408 17.24 -17.38 28.25
N PRO A 409 17.70 -17.36 29.48
CA PRO A 409 17.37 -16.34 30.46
C PRO A 409 17.74 -14.94 29.97
N GLY A 410 16.82 -13.97 30.10
CA GLY A 410 17.02 -12.58 29.64
C GLY A 410 16.63 -12.33 28.17
N ILE A 411 16.16 -13.36 27.47
CA ILE A 411 15.54 -13.22 26.15
C ILE A 411 14.02 -13.45 26.26
N GLU A 412 13.24 -12.48 25.81
CA GLU A 412 11.78 -12.58 25.74
C GLU A 412 11.35 -12.60 24.26
N ILE A 413 10.48 -13.56 23.90
CA ILE A 413 9.96 -13.70 22.54
C ILE A 413 8.45 -13.69 22.58
N VAL A 414 7.82 -12.93 21.69
CA VAL A 414 6.37 -12.93 21.44
C VAL A 414 6.09 -13.22 19.97
N ALA A 415 4.94 -13.85 19.71
CA ALA A 415 4.46 -14.14 18.37
C ALA A 415 3.30 -13.22 18.03
N ALA A 416 3.50 -12.33 17.06
CA ALA A 416 2.46 -11.43 16.56
C ALA A 416 1.46 -12.17 15.66
N ALA A 417 0.20 -11.72 15.69
CA ALA A 417 -0.88 -12.25 14.87
C ALA A 417 -1.00 -13.79 14.89
N PRO A 418 -1.15 -14.42 16.07
CA PRO A 418 -1.26 -15.86 16.16
C PRO A 418 -2.53 -16.37 15.45
N ILE A 419 -2.44 -17.55 14.85
CA ILE A 419 -3.55 -18.28 14.30
C ILE A 419 -3.79 -19.50 15.17
N SER A 420 -4.96 -19.58 15.81
CA SER A 420 -5.33 -20.75 16.62
C SER A 420 -5.69 -21.94 15.72
N ALA A 421 -5.23 -23.14 16.07
CA ALA A 421 -5.59 -24.37 15.37
C ALA A 421 -7.08 -24.72 15.51
N ASP A 422 -7.75 -24.21 16.55
CA ASP A 422 -9.16 -24.47 16.86
C ASP A 422 -10.12 -23.49 16.15
N GLU A 423 -9.58 -22.47 15.44
CA GLU A 423 -10.37 -21.47 14.74
C GLU A 423 -10.38 -21.71 13.23
N PRO A 424 -11.52 -21.47 12.53
CA PRO A 424 -11.56 -21.57 11.07
C PRO A 424 -10.49 -20.69 10.43
N LEU A 425 -9.75 -21.24 9.49
CA LEU A 425 -8.72 -20.51 8.74
C LEU A 425 -9.38 -19.49 7.80
N GLU A 426 -9.62 -18.30 8.30
CA GLU A 426 -10.17 -17.22 7.50
C GLU A 426 -9.07 -16.53 6.69
N LEU A 427 -9.36 -16.22 5.42
CA LEU A 427 -8.42 -15.54 4.50
C LEU A 427 -7.86 -14.25 5.12
N ARG A 428 -8.68 -13.50 5.87
CA ARG A 428 -8.24 -12.26 6.53
C ARG A 428 -7.14 -12.49 7.55
N ARG A 429 -7.23 -13.56 8.37
CA ARG A 429 -6.21 -13.88 9.38
C ARG A 429 -4.91 -14.30 8.74
N PHE A 430 -5.01 -14.99 7.60
CA PHE A 430 -3.85 -15.39 6.82
C PHE A 430 -3.16 -14.19 6.16
N LYS A 431 -3.91 -13.19 5.69
CA LYS A 431 -3.37 -11.99 5.03
C LYS A 431 -3.01 -10.87 6.01
N ARG A 432 -3.71 -10.71 7.12
CA ARG A 432 -3.42 -9.67 8.13
C ARG A 432 -2.23 -10.07 8.99
N ARG A 433 -1.04 -9.88 8.45
CA ARG A 433 0.22 -10.24 9.09
C ARG A 433 1.00 -9.01 9.52
N ASP A 434 1.93 -9.19 10.48
CA ASP A 434 2.88 -8.14 10.81
C ASP A 434 4.12 -8.27 9.93
N HIS A 435 4.16 -7.50 8.86
CA HIS A 435 5.22 -7.56 7.86
C HIS A 435 6.36 -6.57 8.15
N ARG A 436 6.34 -5.87 9.28
CA ARG A 436 7.42 -4.94 9.69
C ARG A 436 8.71 -5.69 10.02
N LYS A 437 9.84 -5.06 9.72
CA LYS A 437 11.18 -5.52 10.08
C LYS A 437 11.91 -4.36 10.73
N LEU A 438 12.04 -4.42 12.05
CA LEU A 438 12.59 -3.37 12.88
C LEU A 438 13.68 -3.94 13.79
N VAL A 439 14.76 -3.19 13.97
CA VAL A 439 15.78 -3.44 14.99
C VAL A 439 15.99 -2.13 15.73
N VAL A 440 15.87 -2.14 17.06
CA VAL A 440 16.14 -0.95 17.87
C VAL A 440 17.16 -1.32 18.97
N ILE A 441 18.21 -0.54 19.02
CA ILE A 441 19.33 -0.72 19.95
C ILE A 441 19.41 0.47 20.90
N ASP A 442 19.27 0.20 22.20
CA ASP A 442 19.45 1.18 23.27
C ASP A 442 18.59 2.46 23.15
N ASP A 443 17.44 2.40 22.45
CA ASP A 443 16.59 3.54 22.11
C ASP A 443 17.34 4.68 21.37
N ARG A 444 18.46 4.38 20.75
CA ARG A 444 19.37 5.34 20.12
C ARG A 444 19.60 5.09 18.64
N LEU A 445 19.62 3.83 18.24
CA LEU A 445 19.87 3.40 16.87
C LEU A 445 18.75 2.47 16.43
N ALA A 446 18.20 2.71 15.23
CA ALA A 446 17.19 1.86 14.65
C ALA A 446 17.54 1.45 13.21
N PHE A 447 17.09 0.25 12.82
CA PHE A 447 17.10 -0.22 11.43
C PHE A 447 15.65 -0.54 11.03
N VAL A 448 15.24 -0.02 9.88
CA VAL A 448 13.90 -0.22 9.31
C VAL A 448 14.06 -0.59 7.84
N GLY A 449 13.46 -1.70 7.39
CA GLY A 449 13.64 -2.10 6.00
C GLY A 449 12.87 -3.32 5.55
N GLY A 450 13.29 -3.89 4.43
CA GLY A 450 12.70 -5.08 3.83
C GLY A 450 13.28 -6.41 4.34
N ARG A 451 14.48 -6.38 4.96
CA ARG A 451 15.26 -7.57 5.28
C ARG A 451 14.64 -8.42 6.39
N ASN A 452 14.29 -9.65 6.07
CA ASN A 452 13.91 -10.66 7.07
C ASN A 452 15.16 -11.32 7.68
N GLY A 453 14.97 -12.15 8.72
CA GLY A 453 16.04 -12.90 9.36
C GLY A 453 16.38 -14.21 8.62
N GLY A 454 17.02 -14.10 7.46
CA GLY A 454 17.42 -15.24 6.63
C GLY A 454 18.71 -14.96 5.86
N ASP A 455 19.39 -16.02 5.42
CA ASP A 455 20.68 -15.95 4.75
C ASP A 455 20.61 -15.16 3.44
N GLU A 456 19.53 -15.31 2.69
CA GLU A 456 19.30 -14.64 1.40
C GLU A 456 19.32 -13.12 1.50
N TYR A 457 19.03 -12.55 2.65
CA TYR A 457 19.01 -11.09 2.89
C TYR A 457 20.34 -10.50 3.35
N TYR A 458 21.26 -11.36 3.84
CA TYR A 458 22.49 -10.92 4.50
C TYR A 458 23.76 -11.54 3.94
N THR A 459 23.63 -12.40 2.92
CA THR A 459 24.79 -12.93 2.19
C THR A 459 25.13 -12.00 1.02
N GLY A 460 26.37 -11.58 0.90
CA GLY A 460 26.85 -10.75 -0.21
C GLY A 460 26.85 -11.55 -1.52
N PHE A 461 26.61 -10.86 -2.64
CA PHE A 461 26.70 -11.47 -3.98
C PHE A 461 28.10 -11.98 -4.32
N ASP A 462 29.12 -11.47 -3.63
CA ASP A 462 30.52 -11.86 -3.73
C ASP A 462 30.94 -12.96 -2.73
N GLU A 463 30.03 -13.44 -1.90
CA GLU A 463 30.30 -14.47 -0.90
C GLU A 463 29.83 -15.88 -1.31
N VAL A 464 29.05 -15.97 -2.39
CA VAL A 464 28.50 -17.25 -2.87
C VAL A 464 28.81 -17.41 -4.35
N PRO A 465 29.41 -18.54 -4.77
CA PRO A 465 29.61 -18.85 -6.18
C PRO A 465 28.27 -19.21 -6.83
N ILE A 466 27.59 -18.18 -7.38
CA ILE A 466 26.27 -18.33 -8.00
C ILE A 466 26.40 -18.75 -9.43
N SER A 467 25.78 -19.88 -9.79
CA SER A 467 25.72 -20.43 -11.14
C SER A 467 24.28 -20.72 -11.56
N ASP A 468 24.08 -21.12 -12.81
CA ASP A 468 22.78 -21.59 -13.32
C ASP A 468 22.17 -22.77 -12.53
N TRP A 469 22.99 -23.44 -11.72
CA TRP A 469 22.63 -24.61 -10.92
C TRP A 469 22.47 -24.31 -9.43
N THR A 470 22.75 -23.07 -9.01
CA THR A 470 22.61 -22.70 -7.59
C THR A 470 21.14 -22.77 -7.20
N PRO A 471 20.80 -23.54 -6.14
CA PRO A 471 19.45 -23.58 -5.63
C PRO A 471 18.96 -22.17 -5.30
N HIS A 472 17.70 -21.91 -5.60
CA HIS A 472 17.09 -20.58 -5.42
C HIS A 472 17.26 -20.04 -4.00
N GLU A 473 17.18 -20.89 -2.97
CA GLU A 473 17.32 -20.56 -1.56
C GLU A 473 18.74 -20.07 -1.18
N ARG A 474 19.72 -20.37 -2.02
CA ARG A 474 21.11 -19.93 -1.84
C ARG A 474 21.50 -18.72 -2.67
N VAL A 475 20.61 -18.24 -3.51
CA VAL A 475 20.85 -17.00 -4.27
C VAL A 475 20.56 -15.81 -3.35
N PRO A 476 21.54 -14.93 -3.09
CA PRO A 476 21.30 -13.71 -2.32
C PRO A 476 20.26 -12.82 -3.00
N TRP A 477 19.45 -12.12 -2.22
CA TRP A 477 18.44 -11.20 -2.71
C TRP A 477 18.89 -9.76 -2.55
N LEU A 478 18.55 -8.89 -3.49
CA LEU A 478 18.76 -7.46 -3.32
C LEU A 478 17.69 -6.91 -2.40
N ASP A 479 18.10 -6.35 -1.28
CA ASP A 479 17.19 -5.73 -0.32
C ASP A 479 17.78 -4.44 0.25
N ALA A 480 16.98 -3.66 0.96
CA ALA A 480 17.37 -2.38 1.54
C ALA A 480 16.88 -2.23 2.98
N HIS A 481 17.64 -1.48 3.77
CA HIS A 481 17.17 -0.91 5.03
C HIS A 481 17.71 0.50 5.23
N VAL A 482 17.10 1.22 6.15
CA VAL A 482 17.58 2.50 6.66
C VAL A 482 18.11 2.29 8.06
N GLU A 483 19.33 2.72 8.31
CA GLU A 483 19.88 2.95 9.64
C GLU A 483 19.54 4.37 10.05
N VAL A 484 18.96 4.54 11.25
CA VAL A 484 18.49 5.84 11.76
C VAL A 484 19.07 6.08 13.14
N GLU A 485 19.70 7.24 13.32
CA GLU A 485 20.04 7.82 14.62
C GLU A 485 19.31 9.18 14.77
N GLY A 486 18.86 9.51 15.96
CA GLY A 486 18.20 10.78 16.25
C GLY A 486 16.75 10.62 16.71
N PRO A 487 15.95 11.72 16.72
CA PRO A 487 14.64 11.72 17.34
C PRO A 487 13.62 10.76 16.73
N LEU A 488 13.79 10.36 15.45
CA LEU A 488 12.89 9.40 14.80
C LEU A 488 12.94 7.99 15.43
N VAL A 489 14.05 7.64 16.11
CA VAL A 489 14.20 6.34 16.79
C VAL A 489 13.08 6.12 17.80
N ALA A 490 12.61 7.17 18.48
CA ALA A 490 11.50 7.07 19.41
C ALA A 490 10.20 6.59 18.74
N ALA A 491 9.93 7.01 17.51
CA ALA A 491 8.78 6.53 16.75
C ALA A 491 8.93 5.06 16.34
N VAL A 492 10.15 4.63 15.94
CA VAL A 492 10.43 3.22 15.62
C VAL A 492 10.26 2.35 16.85
N GLN A 493 10.79 2.79 18.00
CA GLN A 493 10.62 2.13 19.29
C GLN A 493 9.14 2.05 19.68
N GLY A 494 8.38 3.13 19.51
CA GLY A 494 6.94 3.15 19.75
C GLY A 494 6.18 2.12 18.92
N SER A 495 6.52 1.99 17.63
CA SER A 495 5.94 0.97 16.74
C SER A 495 6.26 -0.46 17.19
N PHE A 496 7.49 -0.72 17.66
CA PHE A 496 7.85 -2.01 18.26
C PHE A 496 7.05 -2.28 19.53
N VAL A 497 7.00 -1.32 20.46
CA VAL A 497 6.32 -1.45 21.76
C VAL A 497 4.82 -1.73 21.58
N GLU A 498 4.18 -1.07 20.63
CA GLU A 498 2.77 -1.31 20.29
C GLU A 498 2.53 -2.76 19.88
N THR A 499 3.35 -3.28 18.96
CA THR A 499 3.26 -4.68 18.52
C THR A 499 3.56 -5.65 19.65
N TRP A 500 4.60 -5.36 20.42
CA TRP A 500 5.02 -6.17 21.56
C TRP A 500 3.88 -6.34 22.56
N HIS A 501 3.22 -5.25 22.96
CA HIS A 501 2.10 -5.30 23.88
C HIS A 501 0.88 -6.00 23.28
N ALA A 502 0.56 -5.73 22.01
CA ALA A 502 -0.55 -6.39 21.29
C ALA A 502 -0.34 -7.91 21.20
N ALA A 503 0.92 -8.36 21.13
CA ALA A 503 1.29 -9.78 21.14
C ALA A 503 1.41 -10.40 22.56
N GLY A 504 1.01 -9.67 23.61
CA GLY A 504 1.02 -10.16 25.00
C GLY A 504 2.38 -10.05 25.70
N GLY A 505 3.31 -9.29 25.15
CA GLY A 505 4.62 -9.04 25.77
C GLY A 505 4.51 -8.25 27.07
N ARG A 506 5.45 -8.46 27.99
CA ARG A 506 5.49 -7.73 29.27
C ARG A 506 5.70 -6.23 29.03
N ALA A 507 5.18 -5.41 29.95
CA ALA A 507 5.35 -3.96 29.87
C ALA A 507 6.83 -3.58 29.79
N ILE A 508 7.18 -2.80 28.78
CA ILE A 508 8.51 -2.20 28.64
C ILE A 508 8.48 -0.91 29.45
N PRO A 509 9.36 -0.75 30.46
CA PRO A 509 9.41 0.50 31.22
C PRO A 509 9.61 1.69 30.28
N ALA A 510 8.77 2.72 30.42
CA ALA A 510 9.02 3.97 29.73
C ALA A 510 10.41 4.48 30.12
N VAL A 511 11.22 4.82 29.14
CA VAL A 511 12.48 5.51 29.41
C VAL A 511 12.11 6.84 30.05
N LYS A 512 12.44 7.03 31.33
CA LYS A 512 12.27 8.33 31.98
C LYS A 512 13.12 9.31 31.19
N GLU A 513 12.53 10.42 30.82
CA GLU A 513 13.20 11.56 30.14
C GLU A 513 14.44 12.10 30.89
N GLU A 514 14.67 11.65 32.13
CA GLU A 514 15.76 12.08 33.01
C GLU A 514 17.16 11.61 32.58
N LEU A 515 17.31 10.85 31.51
CA LEU A 515 18.62 10.44 30.98
C LEU A 515 18.83 10.89 29.52
N ALA A 516 18.42 12.10 29.18
CA ALA A 516 19.26 12.87 28.27
C ALA A 516 20.61 13.01 28.99
N PRO A 517 21.69 12.42 28.48
CA PRO A 517 22.98 12.58 29.14
C PRO A 517 23.28 14.06 29.20
N SER A 518 23.31 14.61 30.43
CA SER A 518 23.98 15.87 30.71
C SER A 518 25.47 15.67 30.43
N GLY A 519 25.83 15.67 29.17
CA GLY A 519 27.14 15.29 28.67
C GLY A 519 27.07 14.65 27.30
N ALA A 520 26.03 14.96 26.47
CA ALA A 520 26.21 14.84 25.03
C ALA A 520 27.47 15.63 24.70
N PRO A 521 28.52 15.04 24.09
CA PRO A 521 29.62 15.81 23.59
C PRO A 521 29.02 16.92 22.74
N SER A 522 29.46 18.17 22.98
CA SER A 522 29.11 19.34 22.19
C SER A 522 29.63 19.12 20.76
N GLY A 523 28.90 18.36 19.97
CA GLY A 523 29.26 17.74 18.71
C GLY A 523 28.38 16.55 18.38
N ALA A 524 27.19 16.40 19.00
CA ALA A 524 26.15 15.51 18.48
C ALA A 524 25.98 15.90 17.01
N PRO A 525 26.11 14.97 16.05
CA PRO A 525 25.88 15.30 14.67
C PRO A 525 24.47 15.85 14.59
N THR A 526 24.37 17.13 14.29
CA THR A 526 23.11 17.73 13.84
C THR A 526 22.85 17.10 12.51
N GLY A 527 22.30 15.89 12.50
CA GLY A 527 21.89 15.19 11.30
C GLY A 527 20.88 16.08 10.58
N GLY A 528 21.19 16.46 9.34
CA GLY A 528 20.33 17.35 8.56
C GLY A 528 19.09 16.66 7.98
N SER A 529 18.94 15.35 8.18
CA SER A 529 17.86 14.59 7.56
C SER A 529 16.52 14.87 8.25
N LYS A 530 15.54 15.27 7.44
CA LYS A 530 14.11 15.28 7.79
C LYS A 530 13.53 13.93 7.42
N ALA A 531 12.87 13.28 8.33
CA ALA A 531 12.32 11.95 8.07
C ALA A 531 10.99 11.74 8.75
N ARG A 532 10.24 10.75 8.29
CA ARG A 532 8.97 10.27 8.85
C ARG A 532 9.01 8.76 8.98
N LEU A 533 8.48 8.22 10.07
CA LEU A 533 8.11 6.81 10.14
C LEU A 533 6.65 6.68 9.73
N VAL A 534 6.41 6.10 8.57
CA VAL A 534 5.06 5.80 8.08
C VAL A 534 4.71 4.39 8.50
N VAL A 535 3.81 4.27 9.47
CA VAL A 535 3.28 2.99 9.93
C VAL A 535 1.92 2.76 9.30
N HIS A 536 1.74 1.61 8.66
CA HIS A 536 0.49 1.14 8.12
C HIS A 536 -0.04 -0.02 8.97
N LYS A 537 -1.31 0.02 9.34
CA LYS A 537 -1.94 -0.97 10.24
C LYS A 537 -2.94 -1.89 9.52
N GLY A 538 -2.62 -2.24 8.30
CA GLY A 538 -3.48 -3.08 7.49
C GLY A 538 -4.79 -2.37 7.16
N LEU A 539 -5.91 -3.06 7.37
CA LEU A 539 -7.25 -2.60 6.98
C LEU A 539 -7.77 -1.38 7.77
N GLU A 540 -6.95 -0.75 8.59
CA GLU A 540 -7.33 0.41 9.39
C GLU A 540 -6.99 1.74 8.70
N ASP A 541 -6.00 1.72 7.80
CA ASP A 541 -5.53 2.91 7.10
C ASP A 541 -4.93 2.56 5.73
N ALA A 542 -4.39 3.55 5.03
CA ALA A 542 -3.65 3.39 3.78
C ALA A 542 -2.37 4.25 3.77
N ASN A 543 -1.71 4.34 4.92
CA ASN A 543 -0.61 5.29 5.15
C ASN A 543 0.58 5.09 4.20
N THR A 544 1.02 3.86 3.97
CA THR A 544 2.13 3.59 3.04
C THR A 544 1.75 3.86 1.59
N LEU A 545 0.53 3.49 1.18
CA LEU A 545 -0.01 3.83 -0.13
C LEU A 545 -0.05 5.35 -0.33
N GLY A 546 -0.57 6.09 0.66
CA GLY A 546 -0.62 7.55 0.65
C GLY A 546 0.76 8.19 0.55
N ALA A 547 1.77 7.63 1.22
CA ALA A 547 3.15 8.09 1.10
C ALA A 547 3.71 7.88 -0.31
N TYR A 548 3.48 6.73 -0.93
CA TYR A 548 3.88 6.47 -2.30
C TYR A 548 3.17 7.41 -3.30
N GLU A 549 1.86 7.61 -3.15
CA GLU A 549 1.12 8.58 -3.97
C GLU A 549 1.68 9.99 -3.82
N ALA A 550 1.97 10.44 -2.58
CA ALA A 550 2.56 11.75 -2.32
C ALA A 550 3.90 11.95 -3.05
N ILE A 551 4.77 10.94 -3.03
CA ILE A 551 6.05 10.98 -3.73
C ILE A 551 5.85 11.05 -5.25
N ILE A 552 5.02 10.17 -5.83
CA ILE A 552 4.77 10.10 -7.27
C ILE A 552 4.15 11.42 -7.79
N GLU A 553 3.18 11.96 -7.07
CA GLU A 553 2.47 13.17 -7.49
C GLU A 553 3.32 14.44 -7.35
N SER A 554 4.24 14.45 -6.39
CA SER A 554 5.15 15.58 -6.18
C SER A 554 6.38 15.57 -7.09
N ALA A 555 6.68 14.44 -7.73
CA ALA A 555 7.83 14.29 -8.64
C ALA A 555 7.71 15.20 -9.86
N ARG A 556 8.85 15.78 -10.26
CA ARG A 556 8.96 16.73 -11.38
C ARG A 556 9.93 16.28 -12.47
N ALA A 557 10.94 15.50 -12.13
CA ALA A 557 11.99 15.08 -13.07
C ALA A 557 12.06 13.55 -13.22
N ARG A 558 12.21 12.83 -12.13
CA ARG A 558 12.43 11.38 -12.17
C ARG A 558 11.95 10.64 -10.93
N ILE A 559 11.58 9.37 -11.11
CA ILE A 559 11.23 8.43 -10.06
C ILE A 559 12.00 7.14 -10.29
N PHE A 560 12.64 6.61 -9.23
CA PHE A 560 13.20 5.27 -9.20
C PHE A 560 12.42 4.38 -8.25
N ILE A 561 12.17 3.14 -8.65
CA ILE A 561 11.45 2.14 -7.87
C ILE A 561 12.26 0.83 -7.87
N LEU A 562 12.51 0.28 -6.68
CA LEU A 562 12.93 -1.11 -6.50
C LEU A 562 11.74 -1.88 -5.94
N ASN A 563 11.24 -2.83 -6.70
CA ASN A 563 10.08 -3.64 -6.31
C ASN A 563 9.95 -4.86 -7.23
N ASP A 564 9.61 -6.00 -6.66
CA ASP A 564 9.39 -7.24 -7.40
C ASP A 564 8.02 -7.88 -7.13
N PHE A 565 7.04 -7.03 -6.83
CA PHE A 565 5.64 -7.43 -6.61
C PHE A 565 4.71 -6.74 -7.61
N PRO A 566 3.53 -7.31 -7.88
CA PRO A 566 2.57 -6.71 -8.80
C PRO A 566 2.15 -5.31 -8.31
N ILE A 567 2.45 -4.29 -9.09
CA ILE A 567 2.12 -2.90 -8.70
C ILE A 567 0.61 -2.71 -8.71
N LEU A 568 0.08 -2.18 -7.60
CA LEU A 568 -1.33 -1.86 -7.42
C LEU A 568 -1.83 -0.88 -8.49
N ASP A 569 -3.04 -1.08 -9.00
CA ASP A 569 -3.65 -0.26 -10.07
C ASP A 569 -3.63 1.23 -9.77
N THR A 570 -3.89 1.63 -8.53
CA THR A 570 -3.84 3.04 -8.12
C THR A 570 -2.46 3.63 -8.35
N LEU A 571 -1.40 2.91 -7.94
CA LEU A 571 -0.02 3.34 -8.16
C LEU A 571 0.37 3.31 -9.64
N GLN A 572 -0.08 2.31 -10.41
CA GLN A 572 0.13 2.29 -11.86
C GLN A 572 -0.44 3.54 -12.52
N ARG A 573 -1.68 3.91 -12.19
CA ARG A 573 -2.31 5.14 -12.72
C ARG A 573 -1.54 6.39 -12.33
N SER A 574 -1.09 6.47 -11.09
CA SER A 574 -0.27 7.59 -10.61
C SER A 574 1.07 7.69 -11.36
N LEU A 575 1.71 6.56 -11.66
CA LEU A 575 2.95 6.51 -12.45
C LEU A 575 2.71 6.90 -13.92
N LEU A 576 1.66 6.39 -14.54
CA LEU A 576 1.28 6.79 -15.91
C LEU A 576 1.02 8.30 -16.00
N ARG A 577 0.42 8.86 -14.97
CA ARG A 577 0.21 10.30 -14.89
C ARG A 577 1.52 11.08 -14.69
N ALA A 578 2.45 10.55 -13.90
CA ALA A 578 3.78 11.15 -13.77
C ALA A 578 4.49 11.20 -15.14
N LEU A 579 4.41 10.13 -15.95
CA LEU A 579 4.92 10.12 -17.32
C LEU A 579 4.28 11.20 -18.20
N GLN A 580 2.94 11.39 -18.10
CA GLN A 580 2.23 12.44 -18.86
C GLN A 580 2.71 13.85 -18.47
N ARG A 581 3.16 14.05 -17.23
CA ARG A 581 3.80 15.29 -16.78
C ARG A 581 5.26 15.42 -17.24
N GLY A 582 5.80 14.45 -17.96
CA GLY A 582 7.20 14.42 -18.40
C GLY A 582 8.19 13.87 -17.36
N VAL A 583 7.72 13.25 -16.28
CA VAL A 583 8.58 12.63 -15.27
C VAL A 583 9.11 11.29 -15.78
N ALA A 584 10.42 11.11 -15.77
CA ALA A 584 11.03 9.83 -16.10
C ALA A 584 10.80 8.81 -14.99
N VAL A 585 10.35 7.60 -15.33
CA VAL A 585 10.13 6.52 -14.34
C VAL A 585 11.01 5.34 -14.70
N VAL A 586 11.80 4.89 -13.72
CA VAL A 586 12.71 3.75 -13.82
C VAL A 586 12.37 2.74 -12.73
N ILE A 587 12.18 1.49 -13.11
CA ILE A 587 11.88 0.39 -12.20
C ILE A 587 12.99 -0.66 -12.30
N LEU A 588 13.58 -1.04 -11.17
CA LEU A 588 14.44 -2.21 -11.03
C LEU A 588 13.65 -3.31 -10.35
N THR A 589 13.36 -4.37 -11.09
CA THR A 589 12.67 -5.57 -10.61
C THR A 589 13.61 -6.76 -10.62
N GLY A 590 13.26 -7.86 -9.97
CA GLY A 590 14.03 -9.08 -9.96
C GLY A 590 13.45 -10.14 -10.88
N SER A 591 14.03 -11.31 -10.80
CA SER A 591 13.41 -12.54 -11.29
C SER A 591 13.08 -13.39 -10.07
N ALA A 592 11.81 -13.71 -9.88
CA ALA A 592 11.36 -14.59 -8.79
C ALA A 592 11.91 -16.01 -8.93
N VAL A 593 12.41 -16.33 -10.12
CA VAL A 593 13.06 -17.58 -10.44
C VAL A 593 14.35 -17.29 -11.18
N ALA A 594 15.48 -17.71 -10.63
CA ALA A 594 16.76 -17.64 -11.34
C ALA A 594 16.62 -18.37 -12.67
N ARG A 595 16.88 -17.67 -13.78
CA ARG A 595 16.76 -18.26 -15.12
C ARG A 595 18.11 -18.72 -15.60
N ARG A 596 18.11 -19.87 -16.28
CA ARG A 596 19.26 -20.28 -17.06
C ARG A 596 19.47 -19.32 -18.22
N GLY A 597 20.70 -19.19 -18.67
CA GLY A 597 21.00 -18.37 -19.84
C GLY A 597 20.31 -18.76 -21.13
N ASP A 598 19.77 -20.00 -21.22
CA ASP A 598 18.94 -20.49 -22.32
C ASP A 598 17.46 -20.07 -22.19
N GLY A 599 17.11 -19.30 -21.16
CA GLY A 599 15.73 -18.88 -20.91
C GLY A 599 14.86 -19.93 -20.23
N THR A 600 15.41 -21.10 -19.89
CA THR A 600 14.68 -22.10 -19.10
C THR A 600 14.75 -21.76 -17.63
N MET A 601 13.65 -21.98 -16.90
CA MET A 601 13.57 -21.68 -15.49
C MET A 601 14.31 -22.73 -14.67
N LEU A 602 15.08 -22.28 -13.69
CA LEU A 602 15.52 -23.17 -12.61
C LEU A 602 14.27 -23.64 -11.86
N ARG A 603 14.26 -24.90 -11.41
CA ARG A 603 13.14 -25.44 -10.64
C ARG A 603 12.99 -24.66 -9.34
N GLY A 604 12.22 -23.58 -9.41
CA GLY A 604 11.76 -22.82 -8.26
C GLY A 604 10.38 -23.30 -7.79
N PRO A 605 9.92 -22.92 -6.61
CA PRO A 605 8.55 -23.17 -6.19
C PRO A 605 7.57 -22.54 -7.18
N MET A 606 6.58 -23.28 -7.65
CA MET A 606 5.61 -22.87 -8.69
C MET A 606 4.92 -21.54 -8.35
N HIS A 607 4.70 -21.23 -7.05
CA HIS A 607 4.09 -19.99 -6.64
C HIS A 607 4.92 -18.74 -7.01
N ARG A 608 6.27 -18.83 -6.96
CA ARG A 608 7.14 -17.70 -7.34
C ARG A 608 7.12 -17.43 -8.83
N GLU A 609 7.01 -18.48 -9.66
CA GLU A 609 6.80 -18.30 -11.10
C GLU A 609 5.51 -17.54 -11.41
N ILE A 610 4.42 -17.89 -10.72
CA ILE A 610 3.14 -17.20 -10.87
C ILE A 610 3.29 -15.72 -10.48
N PHE A 611 3.93 -15.42 -9.36
CA PHE A 611 4.18 -14.04 -8.95
C PHE A 611 5.04 -13.27 -9.94
N GLU A 612 6.08 -13.88 -10.50
CA GLU A 612 6.89 -13.24 -11.55
C GLU A 612 6.04 -12.87 -12.77
N TYR A 613 5.23 -13.80 -13.28
CA TYR A 613 4.37 -13.50 -14.42
C TYR A 613 3.30 -12.48 -14.12
N MET A 614 2.76 -12.46 -12.91
CA MET A 614 1.83 -11.43 -12.45
C MET A 614 2.50 -10.07 -12.39
N THR A 615 3.69 -9.98 -11.77
CA THR A 615 4.48 -8.75 -11.72
C THR A 615 4.73 -8.22 -13.14
N LYS A 616 5.18 -9.07 -14.04
CA LYS A 616 5.42 -8.70 -15.45
C LYS A 616 4.14 -8.30 -16.17
N HIS A 617 3.02 -8.98 -15.91
CA HIS A 617 1.73 -8.57 -16.47
C HIS A 617 1.35 -7.14 -16.04
N ARG A 618 1.58 -6.80 -14.78
CA ARG A 618 1.35 -5.46 -14.24
C ARG A 618 2.33 -4.40 -14.73
N LEU A 619 3.54 -4.80 -15.09
CA LEU A 619 4.54 -3.91 -15.67
C LEU A 619 4.29 -3.62 -17.16
N GLU A 620 3.60 -4.50 -17.90
CA GLU A 620 3.42 -4.35 -19.34
C GLU A 620 2.73 -3.03 -19.76
N PRO A 621 1.64 -2.56 -19.14
CA PRO A 621 1.06 -1.26 -19.46
C PRO A 621 2.02 -0.09 -19.22
N LEU A 622 2.83 -0.17 -18.17
CA LEU A 622 3.84 0.85 -17.83
C LEU A 622 4.98 0.85 -18.87
N LEU A 623 5.48 -0.31 -19.26
CA LEU A 623 6.48 -0.45 -20.32
C LEU A 623 6.00 0.13 -21.64
N ARG A 624 4.75 -0.18 -22.05
CA ARG A 624 4.16 0.36 -23.28
C ARG A 624 3.95 1.87 -23.24
N ALA A 625 3.77 2.43 -22.05
CA ALA A 625 3.65 3.87 -21.84
C ALA A 625 5.01 4.60 -21.78
N GLY A 626 6.14 3.88 -21.73
CA GLY A 626 7.49 4.45 -21.74
C GLY A 626 8.23 4.40 -20.40
N VAL A 627 7.72 3.69 -19.39
CA VAL A 627 8.49 3.39 -18.18
C VAL A 627 9.68 2.51 -18.57
N VAL A 628 10.85 2.84 -18.04
CA VAL A 628 12.06 2.02 -18.24
C VAL A 628 12.13 0.99 -17.12
N VAL A 629 12.13 -0.28 -17.47
CA VAL A 629 12.20 -1.38 -16.50
C VAL A 629 13.46 -2.20 -16.74
N TYR A 630 14.18 -2.44 -15.65
CA TYR A 630 15.35 -3.31 -15.63
C TYR A 630 15.07 -4.54 -14.77
N GLU A 631 15.52 -5.71 -15.23
CA GLU A 631 15.59 -6.94 -14.43
C GLU A 631 17.00 -7.03 -13.84
N PHE A 632 17.09 -7.05 -12.52
CA PHE A 632 18.36 -7.01 -11.80
C PHE A 632 19.25 -8.18 -12.22
N ALA A 633 20.49 -7.90 -12.53
CA ALA A 633 21.49 -8.87 -12.88
C ALA A 633 22.81 -8.58 -12.16
N THR A 634 23.50 -9.62 -11.76
CA THR A 634 24.86 -9.55 -11.19
C THR A 634 25.77 -10.53 -11.91
N PRO A 635 27.06 -10.19 -12.14
CA PRO A 635 28.00 -11.12 -12.69
C PRO A 635 28.24 -12.27 -11.69
N PRO A 636 28.46 -13.51 -12.17
CA PRO A 636 28.93 -14.59 -11.31
C PRO A 636 30.35 -14.30 -10.82
N LEU A 637 30.76 -14.99 -9.74
CA LEU A 637 32.16 -14.95 -9.32
C LEU A 637 33.08 -15.44 -10.45
N PRO A 638 34.35 -14.95 -10.52
CA PRO A 638 35.25 -15.27 -11.64
C PRO A 638 35.52 -16.76 -11.88
N GLU A 639 35.42 -17.57 -10.83
CA GLU A 639 35.56 -19.02 -10.89
C GLU A 639 34.31 -19.75 -11.39
N VAL A 640 33.20 -19.06 -11.58
CA VAL A 640 31.92 -19.63 -11.99
C VAL A 640 31.54 -19.12 -13.37
N VAL A 641 31.21 -20.03 -14.25
CA VAL A 641 30.69 -19.71 -15.60
C VAL A 641 29.20 -19.90 -15.61
N ALA A 642 28.44 -18.79 -15.67
CA ALA A 642 27.01 -18.81 -15.93
C ALA A 642 26.75 -18.77 -17.44
N ARG A 643 25.84 -19.58 -17.96
CA ARG A 643 25.54 -19.69 -19.40
C ARG A 643 25.05 -18.37 -20.00
N GLY A 644 24.36 -17.56 -19.23
CA GLY A 644 23.89 -16.24 -19.64
C GLY A 644 24.87 -15.10 -19.35
N GLY A 645 26.06 -15.39 -18.78
CA GLY A 645 27.03 -14.38 -18.39
C GLY A 645 26.63 -13.58 -17.14
N VAL A 646 25.37 -13.68 -16.68
CA VAL A 646 24.83 -12.97 -15.52
C VAL A 646 23.88 -13.85 -14.72
N VAL A 647 23.74 -13.54 -13.44
CA VAL A 647 22.72 -14.14 -12.55
C VAL A 647 21.61 -13.11 -12.33
N ARG A 648 20.39 -13.56 -12.20
CA ARG A 648 19.20 -12.71 -11.98
C ARG A 648 18.61 -12.99 -10.61
N PRO A 649 19.08 -12.28 -9.58
CA PRO A 649 18.55 -12.43 -8.23
C PRO A 649 17.17 -11.78 -8.08
N TYR A 650 16.48 -12.18 -7.01
CA TYR A 650 15.26 -11.56 -6.58
C TYR A 650 15.53 -10.15 -6.01
N VAL A 651 14.67 -9.18 -6.29
CA VAL A 651 14.70 -7.83 -5.72
C VAL A 651 13.64 -7.72 -4.63
N HIS A 652 14.01 -7.97 -3.40
CA HIS A 652 13.08 -7.87 -2.27
C HIS A 652 12.99 -6.47 -1.68
N ALA A 653 13.82 -5.53 -2.12
CA ALA A 653 13.81 -4.14 -1.69
C ALA A 653 12.47 -3.46 -2.01
N LYS A 654 11.98 -2.64 -1.08
CA LYS A 654 10.81 -1.78 -1.23
C LYS A 654 11.30 -0.34 -1.10
N VAL A 655 11.70 0.19 -2.24
CA VAL A 655 12.31 1.53 -2.35
C VAL A 655 11.60 2.32 -3.43
N MET A 656 11.25 3.55 -3.10
CA MET A 656 10.84 4.55 -4.07
C MET A 656 11.58 5.86 -3.76
N CYS A 657 12.22 6.46 -4.74
CA CYS A 657 12.82 7.78 -4.57
C CYS A 657 12.54 8.68 -5.78
N ALA A 658 12.58 9.99 -5.55
CA ALA A 658 12.25 10.98 -6.57
C ALA A 658 13.12 12.22 -6.47
N ASP A 659 13.52 12.72 -7.66
CA ASP A 659 14.15 14.01 -7.90
C ASP A 659 15.44 14.28 -7.09
N GLY A 660 16.09 13.25 -6.56
CA GLY A 660 17.22 13.40 -5.64
C GLY A 660 16.82 14.06 -4.30
N ARG A 661 15.55 14.07 -3.90
CA ARG A 661 15.04 14.87 -2.77
C ARG A 661 14.31 14.07 -1.72
N VAL A 662 13.65 13.00 -2.11
CA VAL A 662 12.84 12.16 -1.22
C VAL A 662 13.04 10.69 -1.52
N ALA A 663 13.09 9.86 -0.48
CA ALA A 663 13.08 8.41 -0.60
C ALA A 663 12.18 7.78 0.46
N SER A 664 11.44 6.75 0.07
CA SER A 664 10.74 5.82 0.96
C SER A 664 11.45 4.48 0.92
N VAL A 665 11.85 3.97 2.08
CA VAL A 665 12.50 2.66 2.24
C VAL A 665 11.87 1.95 3.42
N GLY A 666 11.46 0.70 3.24
CA GLY A 666 10.81 -0.02 4.34
C GLY A 666 10.38 -1.43 3.99
N SER A 667 9.30 -1.85 4.60
CA SER A 667 8.75 -3.20 4.44
C SER A 667 7.59 -3.28 3.44
N ALA A 668 6.92 -2.17 3.11
CA ALA A 668 5.73 -2.14 2.29
C ALA A 668 6.03 -2.33 0.79
N ASN A 669 5.57 -3.43 0.21
CA ASN A 669 5.54 -3.62 -1.24
C ASN A 669 4.57 -2.62 -1.90
N LEU A 670 4.68 -2.48 -3.22
CA LEU A 670 3.76 -1.66 -4.02
C LEU A 670 2.51 -2.46 -4.43
N ASP A 671 2.24 -3.57 -3.79
CA ASP A 671 1.12 -4.45 -4.08
C ASP A 671 -0.08 -4.18 -3.15
N VAL A 672 -1.14 -4.91 -3.38
CA VAL A 672 -2.37 -4.81 -2.62
C VAL A 672 -2.24 -5.37 -1.20
N THR A 673 -1.46 -6.41 -1.00
CA THR A 673 -1.33 -7.06 0.31
C THR A 673 -0.67 -6.10 1.29
N ALA A 674 0.42 -5.47 0.89
CA ALA A 674 1.11 -4.46 1.68
C ALA A 674 0.33 -3.14 1.80
N SER A 675 -0.51 -2.81 0.81
CA SER A 675 -1.26 -1.55 0.83
C SER A 675 -2.53 -1.59 1.67
N TYR A 676 -3.10 -2.78 1.93
CA TYR A 676 -4.40 -2.91 2.60
C TYR A 676 -4.47 -3.98 3.70
N TRP A 677 -3.58 -4.98 3.73
CA TRP A 677 -3.75 -6.12 4.61
C TRP A 677 -2.71 -6.22 5.73
N GLU A 678 -1.44 -5.99 5.40
CA GLU A 678 -0.33 -6.21 6.31
C GLU A 678 -0.04 -4.97 7.14
N HIS A 679 0.57 -5.18 8.32
CA HIS A 679 1.17 -4.08 9.07
C HIS A 679 2.56 -3.81 8.50
N GLU A 680 2.80 -2.57 8.11
CA GLU A 680 4.01 -2.16 7.43
C GLU A 680 4.68 -0.96 8.11
N ALA A 681 5.96 -0.77 7.85
CA ALA A 681 6.70 0.42 8.29
C ALA A 681 7.71 0.85 7.23
N ASN A 682 7.60 2.11 6.80
CA ASN A 682 8.55 2.74 5.90
C ASN A 682 9.13 4.00 6.54
N VAL A 683 10.41 4.25 6.32
CA VAL A 683 11.01 5.56 6.59
C VAL A 683 10.99 6.38 5.31
N VAL A 684 10.34 7.55 5.37
CA VAL A 684 10.39 8.54 4.29
C VAL A 684 11.40 9.60 4.66
N ILE A 685 12.43 9.77 3.83
CA ILE A 685 13.58 10.64 4.08
C ILE A 685 13.56 11.79 3.08
N GLU A 686 13.62 13.02 3.60
CA GLU A 686 13.75 14.25 2.81
C GLU A 686 15.16 14.84 3.04
N ASP A 687 16.16 14.23 2.40
CA ASP A 687 17.56 14.63 2.48
C ASP A 687 18.24 14.46 1.11
N PRO A 688 18.55 15.54 0.40
CA PRO A 688 19.12 15.44 -0.94
C PRO A 688 20.48 14.70 -0.98
N ALA A 689 21.28 14.76 0.07
CA ALA A 689 22.57 14.08 0.08
C ALA A 689 22.40 12.56 0.23
N VAL A 690 21.45 12.12 1.07
CA VAL A 690 21.11 10.69 1.24
C VAL A 690 20.45 10.15 -0.02
N VAL A 691 19.44 10.87 -0.53
CA VAL A 691 18.66 10.43 -1.69
C VAL A 691 19.49 10.45 -2.97
N GLY A 692 20.32 11.46 -3.17
CA GLY A 692 21.22 11.52 -4.33
C GLY A 692 22.21 10.34 -4.38
N ARG A 693 22.75 9.92 -3.23
CA ARG A 693 23.59 8.70 -3.17
C ARG A 693 22.79 7.43 -3.49
N LEU A 694 21.55 7.34 -2.99
CA LEU A 694 20.66 6.21 -3.31
C LEU A 694 20.39 6.15 -4.81
N GLU A 695 19.99 7.26 -5.43
CA GLU A 695 19.71 7.30 -6.87
C GLU A 695 20.93 6.90 -7.69
N ALA A 696 22.12 7.42 -7.37
CA ALA A 696 23.36 7.03 -8.04
C ALA A 696 23.67 5.52 -7.88
N THR A 697 23.39 4.95 -6.72
CA THR A 697 23.53 3.50 -6.49
C THR A 697 22.57 2.72 -7.37
N ILE A 698 21.30 3.14 -7.46
CA ILE A 698 20.29 2.49 -8.30
C ILE A 698 20.66 2.61 -9.78
N GLU A 699 21.13 3.76 -10.23
CA GLU A 699 21.62 3.93 -11.60
C GLU A 699 22.75 2.95 -11.93
N GLY A 700 23.69 2.76 -10.99
CA GLY A 700 24.78 1.79 -11.11
C GLY A 700 24.26 0.35 -11.22
N LEU A 701 23.26 -0.02 -10.40
CA LEU A 701 22.61 -1.34 -10.48
C LEU A 701 21.89 -1.53 -11.80
N CYS A 702 21.16 -0.51 -12.28
CA CYS A 702 20.46 -0.55 -13.57
C CYS A 702 21.44 -0.70 -14.75
N ALA A 703 22.59 -0.02 -14.71
CA ALA A 703 23.59 -0.10 -15.77
C ALA A 703 24.15 -1.52 -15.96
N GLY A 704 24.22 -2.32 -14.88
CA GLY A 704 24.62 -3.73 -14.91
C GLY A 704 23.46 -4.71 -15.19
N SER A 705 22.21 -4.23 -15.29
CA SER A 705 21.01 -5.04 -15.35
C SER A 705 20.43 -5.17 -16.76
N LEU A 706 19.45 -6.04 -16.94
CA LEU A 706 18.85 -6.33 -18.23
C LEU A 706 17.62 -5.44 -18.45
N ARG A 707 17.67 -4.55 -19.41
CA ARG A 707 16.52 -3.73 -19.79
C ARG A 707 15.45 -4.59 -20.42
N LEU A 708 14.22 -4.51 -19.92
CA LEU A 708 13.07 -5.19 -20.49
C LEU A 708 12.53 -4.42 -21.69
N ASP A 709 12.11 -5.19 -22.71
CA ASP A 709 11.53 -4.65 -23.93
C ASP A 709 10.33 -5.52 -24.33
N VAL A 710 9.16 -4.89 -24.44
CA VAL A 710 7.90 -5.57 -24.83
C VAL A 710 7.94 -6.13 -26.24
N GLU A 711 8.78 -5.60 -27.12
CA GLU A 711 8.96 -6.07 -28.48
C GLU A 711 9.99 -7.19 -28.61
N SER A 712 10.69 -7.52 -27.53
CA SER A 712 11.68 -8.62 -27.55
C SER A 712 11.02 -9.99 -27.74
N ALA A 713 11.74 -10.90 -28.41
CA ALA A 713 11.29 -12.28 -28.54
C ALA A 713 11.09 -12.99 -27.19
N TYR A 714 11.92 -12.61 -26.21
CA TYR A 714 11.82 -13.06 -24.83
C TYR A 714 10.47 -12.69 -24.22
N TRP A 715 10.09 -11.40 -24.25
CA TRP A 715 8.83 -10.92 -23.70
C TRP A 715 7.61 -11.56 -24.38
N ARG A 716 7.61 -11.61 -25.71
CA ARG A 716 6.50 -12.17 -26.48
C ARG A 716 6.31 -13.67 -26.25
N ARG A 717 7.37 -14.42 -26.03
CA ARG A 717 7.30 -15.87 -25.74
C ARG A 717 6.51 -16.17 -24.48
N GLU A 718 6.53 -15.29 -23.49
CA GLU A 718 5.89 -15.47 -22.20
C GLU A 718 4.52 -14.78 -22.06
N ALA A 719 3.97 -14.24 -23.14
CA ALA A 719 2.69 -13.54 -23.12
C ALA A 719 1.55 -14.42 -22.55
N ARG A 720 1.49 -15.68 -22.99
CA ARG A 720 0.47 -16.64 -22.54
C ARG A 720 0.59 -16.96 -21.05
N GLN A 721 1.80 -17.11 -20.54
CA GLN A 721 2.05 -17.37 -19.11
C GLN A 721 1.60 -16.18 -18.26
N ARG A 722 1.88 -14.96 -18.69
CA ARG A 722 1.40 -13.73 -18.02
C ARG A 722 -0.12 -13.63 -18.00
N GLU A 723 -0.79 -13.93 -19.10
CA GLU A 723 -2.26 -13.97 -19.18
C GLU A 723 -2.84 -15.02 -18.23
N ILE A 724 -2.29 -16.23 -18.21
CA ILE A 724 -2.74 -17.31 -17.32
C ILE A 724 -2.52 -16.92 -15.86
N ALA A 725 -1.36 -16.38 -15.49
CA ALA A 725 -1.07 -15.95 -14.13
C ALA A 725 -2.05 -14.86 -13.68
N SER A 726 -2.30 -13.87 -14.54
CA SER A 726 -3.27 -12.82 -14.26
C SER A 726 -4.70 -13.34 -14.09
N ALA A 727 -5.10 -14.34 -14.88
CA ALA A 727 -6.43 -14.96 -14.78
C ALA A 727 -6.58 -15.84 -13.54
N LEU A 728 -5.51 -16.48 -13.08
CA LEU A 728 -5.50 -17.30 -11.86
C LEU A 728 -5.55 -16.45 -10.59
N TRP A 729 -5.12 -15.20 -10.66
CA TRP A 729 -5.08 -14.26 -9.55
C TRP A 729 -5.87 -12.99 -9.91
N PRO A 730 -7.20 -13.04 -9.85
CA PRO A 730 -8.02 -11.90 -10.22
C PRO A 730 -7.75 -10.71 -9.29
N GLU A 731 -7.87 -9.51 -9.85
CA GLU A 731 -7.64 -8.23 -9.15
C GLU A 731 -8.50 -8.07 -7.90
N THR A 732 -9.64 -8.74 -7.83
CA THR A 732 -10.53 -8.78 -6.67
C THR A 732 -9.91 -9.43 -5.42
N LEU A 733 -8.83 -10.20 -5.56
CA LEU A 733 -8.03 -10.65 -4.41
C LEU A 733 -7.09 -9.56 -3.89
N TYR A 734 -7.03 -8.48 -4.59
CA TYR A 734 -6.18 -7.35 -4.32
C TYR A 734 -6.92 -6.18 -3.67
N VAL A 735 -8.14 -6.43 -3.26
CA VAL A 735 -8.94 -5.41 -2.59
C VAL A 735 -9.40 -5.88 -1.25
#